data_4f9294fe92eea6227c46bf36095a7aa0
#
_entry.id   4f9294fe92eea6227c46bf36095a7aa0
#
_cell.length_a   1.000
_cell.length_b   1.000
_cell.length_c   1.000
_cell.angle_alpha   90.00
_cell.angle_beta   90.00
_cell.angle_gamma   90.00
#
_symmetry.space_group_name_H-M   'P 1'
#
loop_
_entity.id
_entity.type
_entity.pdbx_description
1 polymer ?
#
loop_
_entity_poly.entity_id
_entity_poly.type
_entity_poly.pdbx_seq_one_letter_code
_entity_poly.pdbx_strand_id
1 'polypeptide(L)'
;MRYRFPLPRYVAGGLAACLATAGLLAAPALAAPRSPDADRAVTASRTTHHPVPPITGPTAGANERPALQGRPRGVAQLPPLSAKNPPTSSTAAARHKNGTKHGAAASCTPSDFGSRTGSELVTFVQASTTDCVNTLFSVTGKDAHDVFREDQMVTIAHAFQSGATAYPGDNSGNVLQLVLFLRAGYYVQSNHQDDVGDYGPTLAAASQGGLDAFLSNSHSKDVTSGNGDVLSEVIILTDSANEQARYLNTYKQVLSGYNSSYDDIPSMLAAVNDVYTPLWRGNWNPDYVKAVTADPSIVDTLNTFALDHLDMLGTDNSYLDSNAGMNVARYVEHPALKDKVRPLMKGLLDASKITGPTAPLWVTVASQADAYDQANCSYFGVCDLSGQLTKAALPITHTCDATHTVKAQSLTPEELETTCASVLGQGSYVRDLVKNNGPIPGQYESTIQLIVFGSRNDYQTYAGAIYGVDTNNGGITMIGDPTKPDNQPMSLMYQRSDDNGFPARIWNLNHEYTHYLDARDDMKGDFGQQTSVPDIWWIEGLGEYVSYSYRKITDNEAVTEAGKHTYKLSTLFQSTYDNSDVTRTYPWGYLAVRYMFEKHPEDIATMLSHFRTGDYAGGYAVYNTDIGTRYDADFDAWLTTCANGACAAKPAPTTTPPSQRPPARPST
;
A
#
# COMPACT_ATOMS: atom_id res chain seq x y z
N MET A 1 46.42 -16.76 15.55
CA MET A 1 46.52 -18.23 15.38
C MET A 1 45.42 -18.65 14.42
N ARG A 2 45.79 -19.06 13.21
CA ARG A 2 44.87 -19.50 12.15
C ARG A 2 44.60 -21.00 12.35
N TYR A 3 43.34 -21.42 12.33
CA TYR A 3 43.00 -22.80 12.10
C TYR A 3 42.14 -22.93 10.85
N ARG A 4 42.71 -23.59 9.84
CA ARG A 4 42.04 -24.16 8.66
C ARG A 4 41.67 -25.58 8.99
N PHE A 5 40.48 -26.08 8.58
CA PHE A 5 40.18 -27.48 8.41
C PHE A 5 39.68 -27.77 6.99
N PRO A 6 40.03 -28.92 6.42
CA PRO A 6 39.95 -29.18 4.99
C PRO A 6 38.69 -30.01 4.59
N LEU A 7 38.33 -29.85 3.32
CA LEU A 7 37.34 -30.67 2.59
C LEU A 7 37.85 -32.08 2.31
N PRO A 8 37.02 -33.11 2.20
CA PRO A 8 37.32 -34.29 1.41
C PRO A 8 36.52 -34.32 0.09
N ARG A 9 37.26 -34.51 -0.97
CA ARG A 9 36.81 -34.98 -2.29
C ARG A 9 36.46 -36.45 -2.22
N TYR A 10 35.38 -36.91 -2.89
CA TYR A 10 35.27 -38.27 -3.38
C TYR A 10 34.88 -38.30 -4.87
N VAL A 11 35.48 -39.26 -5.50
CA VAL A 11 35.76 -39.54 -6.89
C VAL A 11 34.57 -40.25 -7.57
N ALA A 12 34.51 -40.08 -8.89
CA ALA A 12 33.60 -40.68 -9.84
C ALA A 12 33.81 -42.18 -10.11
N GLY A 13 32.78 -42.83 -10.57
CA GLY A 13 32.77 -44.13 -11.28
C GLY A 13 31.31 -44.50 -11.52
N GLY A 14 30.82 -44.81 -12.61
CA GLY A 14 31.13 -45.27 -13.91
C GLY A 14 30.30 -46.52 -14.26
N LEU A 15 29.44 -46.42 -15.33
CA LEU A 15 28.91 -47.46 -16.23
C LEU A 15 27.96 -48.54 -15.65
N ALA A 16 26.81 -48.87 -16.28
CA ALA A 16 26.59 -49.48 -17.57
C ALA A 16 25.08 -49.67 -17.87
N ALA A 17 24.78 -49.68 -19.15
CA ALA A 17 23.48 -49.87 -19.78
C ALA A 17 22.95 -51.31 -19.72
N CYS A 18 21.59 -51.44 -19.76
CA CYS A 18 20.93 -52.59 -20.39
C CYS A 18 19.59 -52.18 -20.99
N LEU A 19 19.48 -52.33 -22.30
CA LEU A 19 18.25 -52.27 -23.10
C LEU A 19 17.42 -53.55 -22.90
N ALA A 20 16.10 -53.39 -22.78
CA ALA A 20 15.16 -54.44 -23.19
C ALA A 20 13.83 -53.80 -23.63
N THR A 21 13.51 -54.06 -24.88
CA THR A 21 12.26 -53.73 -25.61
C THR A 21 11.17 -54.75 -25.31
N ALA A 22 9.92 -54.33 -25.18
CA ALA A 22 8.66 -54.96 -25.60
C ALA A 22 7.49 -54.06 -25.16
N GLY A 23 6.70 -53.56 -26.07
CA GLY A 23 5.56 -54.20 -26.66
C GLY A 23 4.31 -53.41 -26.33
N LEU A 24 3.74 -52.68 -27.33
CA LEU A 24 2.45 -51.96 -27.30
C LEU A 24 1.26 -52.84 -26.93
N LEU A 25 0.36 -52.34 -26.08
CA LEU A 25 -1.07 -52.55 -26.20
C LEU A 25 -1.79 -51.30 -25.66
N ALA A 26 -2.49 -50.57 -26.55
CA ALA A 26 -3.37 -49.45 -26.22
C ALA A 26 -4.71 -49.94 -25.66
N ALA A 27 -5.12 -49.39 -24.51
CA ALA A 27 -6.47 -49.48 -24.05
C ALA A 27 -7.00 -48.05 -23.79
N PRO A 28 -8.29 -47.75 -24.03
CA PRO A 28 -8.82 -46.38 -24.00
C PRO A 28 -8.88 -45.84 -22.58
N ALA A 29 -8.34 -44.62 -22.38
CA ALA A 29 -8.42 -43.91 -21.13
C ALA A 29 -9.84 -43.44 -20.88
N LEU A 30 -10.50 -43.99 -19.86
CA LEU A 30 -11.67 -43.43 -19.21
C LEU A 30 -11.21 -42.17 -18.49
N ALA A 31 -11.86 -41.06 -18.79
CA ALA A 31 -11.64 -39.77 -18.14
C ALA A 31 -11.91 -39.93 -16.62
N ALA A 32 -10.88 -39.75 -15.81
CA ALA A 32 -11.01 -39.62 -14.38
C ALA A 32 -11.66 -38.25 -14.05
N PRO A 33 -12.52 -38.17 -13.02
CA PRO A 33 -13.09 -36.90 -12.58
C PRO A 33 -11.95 -35.98 -12.08
N ARG A 34 -11.97 -34.72 -12.53
CA ARG A 34 -11.05 -33.69 -12.05
C ARG A 34 -11.21 -33.51 -10.54
N SER A 35 -10.12 -33.66 -9.83
CA SER A 35 -10.00 -33.37 -8.41
C SER A 35 -10.15 -31.85 -8.17
N PRO A 36 -10.79 -31.40 -7.09
CA PRO A 36 -10.93 -29.97 -6.73
C PRO A 36 -9.64 -29.29 -6.29
N ASP A 37 -8.51 -29.95 -6.37
CA ASP A 37 -7.23 -29.48 -5.79
C ASP A 37 -6.41 -28.54 -6.69
N ALA A 38 -6.89 -28.19 -7.90
CA ALA A 38 -6.15 -27.29 -8.79
C ALA A 38 -6.15 -25.81 -8.32
N ASP A 39 -7.17 -25.39 -7.57
CA ASP A 39 -7.25 -24.03 -7.00
C ASP A 39 -6.43 -23.85 -5.71
N ARG A 40 -5.85 -24.92 -5.18
CA ARG A 40 -5.03 -24.92 -3.95
C ARG A 40 -3.53 -24.70 -4.17
N ALA A 41 -3.06 -24.78 -5.40
CA ALA A 41 -1.62 -24.72 -5.70
C ALA A 41 -1.00 -23.32 -5.54
N VAL A 42 -1.80 -22.25 -5.41
CA VAL A 42 -1.30 -20.88 -5.21
C VAL A 42 -1.01 -20.57 -3.73
N THR A 43 -1.53 -21.38 -2.79
CA THR A 43 -1.40 -21.14 -1.35
C THR A 43 -0.36 -21.99 -0.63
N ALA A 44 0.34 -22.90 -1.30
CA ALA A 44 1.20 -23.90 -0.66
C ALA A 44 2.66 -23.89 -1.11
N SER A 45 3.32 -22.73 -1.12
CA SER A 45 4.76 -22.71 -0.92
C SER A 45 5.04 -22.38 0.54
N ARG A 46 4.84 -23.34 1.42
CA ARG A 46 5.30 -23.27 2.81
C ARG A 46 6.81 -23.46 2.83
N THR A 47 7.57 -22.41 2.57
CA THR A 47 8.92 -22.32 3.08
C THR A 47 8.84 -21.92 4.55
N THR A 48 9.50 -22.67 5.42
CA THR A 48 9.56 -22.47 6.88
C THR A 48 10.31 -21.20 7.31
N HIS A 49 10.64 -20.32 6.38
CA HIS A 49 11.18 -18.99 6.62
C HIS A 49 10.17 -17.96 6.10
N HIS A 50 9.35 -17.42 7.03
CA HIS A 50 8.61 -16.20 6.75
C HIS A 50 9.63 -15.06 6.61
N PRO A 51 9.68 -14.36 5.47
CA PRO A 51 10.54 -13.19 5.37
C PRO A 51 10.10 -12.17 6.42
N VAL A 52 11.04 -11.67 7.20
CA VAL A 52 10.78 -10.54 8.12
C VAL A 52 10.33 -9.37 7.26
N PRO A 53 9.14 -8.78 7.52
CA PRO A 53 8.70 -7.64 6.73
C PRO A 53 9.69 -6.49 6.89
N PRO A 54 9.86 -5.62 5.87
CA PRO A 54 10.72 -4.46 5.98
C PRO A 54 10.24 -3.53 7.11
N ILE A 55 11.17 -2.79 7.72
CA ILE A 55 10.86 -1.76 8.71
C ILE A 55 9.87 -0.77 8.09
N THR A 56 8.86 -0.36 8.88
CA THR A 56 7.79 0.53 8.43
C THR A 56 8.36 1.88 7.97
N GLY A 57 8.04 2.27 6.76
CA GLY A 57 8.40 3.55 6.15
C GLY A 57 7.69 4.75 6.79
N PRO A 58 7.59 5.90 6.10
CA PRO A 58 6.81 7.04 6.56
C PRO A 58 5.41 6.59 6.93
N THR A 59 4.86 7.11 8.03
CA THR A 59 3.50 6.75 8.44
C THR A 59 2.52 7.25 7.38
N ALA A 60 1.97 6.30 6.64
CA ALA A 60 0.93 6.54 5.67
C ALA A 60 -0.34 5.88 6.18
N GLY A 61 -1.42 6.64 6.30
CA GLY A 61 -2.73 6.06 6.57
C GLY A 61 -3.29 5.36 5.36
N ALA A 62 -4.39 4.67 5.60
CA ALA A 62 -5.21 4.15 4.53
C ALA A 62 -5.69 5.32 3.66
N ASN A 63 -5.24 5.39 2.43
CA ASN A 63 -5.63 6.42 1.47
C ASN A 63 -6.65 5.87 0.46
N GLU A 64 -7.28 6.75 -0.28
CA GLU A 64 -8.26 6.36 -1.31
C GLU A 64 -7.63 6.32 -2.72
N ARG A 65 -6.32 6.47 -2.82
CA ARG A 65 -5.60 6.28 -4.08
C ARG A 65 -5.50 4.78 -4.42
N PRO A 66 -5.46 4.43 -5.69
CA PRO A 66 -5.22 3.06 -6.12
C PRO A 66 -3.92 2.52 -5.53
N ALA A 67 -3.84 1.21 -5.38
CA ALA A 67 -2.61 0.54 -4.97
C ALA A 67 -1.82 0.06 -6.18
N LEU A 68 -0.55 -0.18 -5.91
CA LEU A 68 0.31 -0.87 -6.83
C LEU A 68 -0.21 -2.26 -7.12
N GLN A 69 -0.09 -2.65 -8.37
CA GLN A 69 -0.20 -4.06 -8.71
C GLN A 69 0.85 -4.86 -7.95
N GLY A 70 0.46 -5.98 -7.41
CA GLY A 70 1.36 -6.82 -6.63
C GLY A 70 1.02 -8.30 -6.80
N ARG A 71 1.96 -9.16 -6.42
CA ARG A 71 1.65 -10.58 -6.28
C ARG A 71 0.81 -10.77 -5.01
N PRO A 72 -0.20 -11.65 -5.03
CA PRO A 72 -0.95 -12.00 -3.83
C PRO A 72 0.00 -12.43 -2.71
N ARG A 73 -0.24 -11.93 -1.51
CA ARG A 73 0.49 -12.31 -0.30
C ARG A 73 -0.34 -13.30 0.50
N GLY A 74 0.33 -14.19 1.24
CA GLY A 74 -0.38 -14.96 2.24
C GLY A 74 -1.02 -14.02 3.27
N VAL A 75 -2.23 -14.33 3.75
CA VAL A 75 -2.95 -13.53 4.77
C VAL A 75 -2.06 -13.21 5.98
N ALA A 76 -1.19 -14.14 6.34
CA ALA A 76 -0.21 -13.99 7.41
C ALA A 76 0.83 -12.88 7.20
N GLN A 77 0.99 -12.41 5.98
CA GLN A 77 1.96 -11.37 5.61
C GLN A 77 1.29 -10.00 5.39
N LEU A 78 -0.05 -9.93 5.50
CA LEU A 78 -0.76 -8.67 5.41
C LEU A 78 -0.57 -7.87 6.70
N PRO A 79 -0.19 -6.58 6.60
CA PRO A 79 -0.04 -5.74 7.77
C PRO A 79 -1.39 -5.42 8.42
N PRO A 80 -1.38 -4.90 9.66
CA PRO A 80 -2.57 -4.29 10.25
C PRO A 80 -3.16 -3.20 9.35
N LEU A 81 -4.47 -3.02 9.42
CA LEU A 81 -5.13 -1.91 8.74
C LEU A 81 -4.63 -0.59 9.29
N SER A 82 -4.34 0.36 8.40
CA SER A 82 -3.90 1.70 8.79
C SER A 82 -5.08 2.57 9.24
N ALA A 83 -4.80 3.54 10.12
CA ALA A 83 -5.77 4.55 10.50
C ALA A 83 -6.28 5.32 9.27
N LYS A 84 -7.58 5.63 9.24
CA LYS A 84 -8.22 6.29 8.09
C LYS A 84 -7.66 7.68 7.80
N ASN A 85 -7.33 8.43 8.84
CA ASN A 85 -6.77 9.79 8.75
C ASN A 85 -5.53 9.86 9.64
N PRO A 86 -4.37 9.35 9.20
CA PRO A 86 -3.16 9.49 9.99
C PRO A 86 -2.80 10.96 10.12
N PRO A 87 -2.06 11.33 11.15
CA PRO A 87 -1.48 12.65 11.21
C PRO A 87 -0.57 12.82 9.98
N THR A 88 -1.04 13.58 9.01
CA THR A 88 -0.18 13.99 7.90
C THR A 88 0.60 15.20 8.35
N SER A 89 1.89 15.21 8.05
CA SER A 89 2.76 16.36 8.25
C SER A 89 2.16 17.68 7.71
N SER A 90 1.27 17.62 6.72
CA SER A 90 0.53 18.75 6.17
C SER A 90 -0.45 19.41 7.14
N THR A 91 -1.03 18.69 8.11
CA THR A 91 -1.93 19.27 9.12
C THR A 91 -1.17 20.06 10.19
N ALA A 92 0.07 19.66 10.50
CA ALA A 92 0.94 20.44 11.36
C ALA A 92 1.36 21.77 10.71
N ALA A 93 1.67 21.76 9.41
CA ALA A 93 2.01 22.96 8.65
C ALA A 93 0.83 23.94 8.50
N ALA A 94 -0.42 23.46 8.43
CA ALA A 94 -1.59 24.32 8.33
C ALA A 94 -1.90 25.07 9.64
N ARG A 95 -1.55 24.53 10.79
CA ARG A 95 -1.77 25.19 12.10
C ARG A 95 -0.71 26.23 12.45
N HIS A 96 0.49 26.19 11.84
CA HIS A 96 1.56 27.17 12.05
C HIS A 96 1.42 28.46 11.22
N LYS A 97 0.37 28.65 10.44
CA LYS A 97 0.15 29.90 9.66
C LYS A 97 -0.14 31.14 10.51
N ASN A 98 -0.18 31.04 11.83
CA ASN A 98 -0.40 32.17 12.74
C ASN A 98 0.81 32.55 13.61
N GLY A 99 2.03 32.31 13.20
CA GLY A 99 3.19 32.72 13.96
C GLY A 99 4.46 32.87 13.13
N THR A 100 4.86 34.13 12.90
CA THR A 100 6.15 34.60 12.45
C THR A 100 6.60 34.25 11.01
N LYS A 101 6.88 35.31 10.24
CA LYS A 101 7.57 35.29 8.95
C LYS A 101 8.90 34.55 9.10
N HIS A 102 8.97 33.31 8.63
CA HIS A 102 10.23 32.62 8.45
C HIS A 102 10.88 33.09 7.14
N GLY A 103 12.18 33.35 7.22
CA GLY A 103 13.05 33.63 6.06
C GLY A 103 12.97 32.48 5.04
N ALA A 104 13.49 32.72 3.84
CA ALA A 104 13.50 31.80 2.70
C ALA A 104 13.61 30.34 3.14
N ALA A 105 12.71 29.48 2.63
CA ALA A 105 12.70 28.05 2.94
C ALA A 105 14.13 27.50 2.85
N ALA A 106 14.63 26.95 3.95
CA ALA A 106 15.91 26.27 3.96
C ALA A 106 15.86 25.15 2.92
N SER A 107 16.91 25.01 2.10
CA SER A 107 17.07 23.91 1.15
C SER A 107 16.88 22.58 1.90
N CYS A 108 16.11 21.67 1.32
CA CYS A 108 15.81 20.36 1.91
C CYS A 108 16.41 19.28 1.01
N THR A 109 17.73 19.15 1.02
CA THR A 109 18.43 18.12 0.26
C THR A 109 19.13 17.14 1.22
N PRO A 110 19.37 15.88 0.83
CA PRO A 110 20.12 14.93 1.66
C PRO A 110 21.47 15.47 2.09
N SER A 111 22.15 16.23 1.23
CA SER A 111 23.45 16.85 1.54
C SER A 111 23.37 17.91 2.64
N ASP A 112 22.21 18.54 2.85
CA ASP A 112 22.01 19.49 3.95
C ASP A 112 22.08 18.80 5.31
N PHE A 113 21.64 17.55 5.39
CA PHE A 113 21.73 16.71 6.58
C PHE A 113 23.13 16.05 6.67
N GLY A 114 23.60 15.41 5.60
CA GLY A 114 24.84 14.63 5.58
C GLY A 114 26.12 15.44 5.78
N SER A 115 26.13 16.74 5.40
CA SER A 115 27.28 17.64 5.58
C SER A 115 27.42 18.21 7.00
N ARG A 116 26.35 18.14 7.83
CA ARG A 116 26.35 18.65 9.22
C ARG A 116 26.68 17.55 10.19
N THR A 117 27.25 17.91 11.36
CA THR A 117 27.57 16.96 12.43
C THR A 117 27.25 17.56 13.80
N GLY A 118 27.11 16.72 14.81
CA GLY A 118 26.90 17.13 16.20
C GLY A 118 25.72 18.10 16.37
N SER A 119 25.93 19.19 17.10
CA SER A 119 24.87 20.16 17.40
C SER A 119 24.35 20.91 16.16
N GLU A 120 25.12 21.03 15.09
CA GLU A 120 24.67 21.66 13.85
C GLU A 120 23.63 20.77 13.14
N LEU A 121 23.84 19.45 13.11
CA LEU A 121 22.86 18.50 12.59
C LEU A 121 21.59 18.52 13.42
N VAL A 122 21.69 18.45 14.74
CA VAL A 122 20.53 18.50 15.66
C VAL A 122 19.69 19.75 15.41
N THR A 123 20.34 20.91 15.37
CA THR A 123 19.66 22.20 15.13
C THR A 123 18.97 22.22 13.77
N PHE A 124 19.62 21.67 12.73
CA PHE A 124 19.06 21.63 11.39
C PHE A 124 17.84 20.69 11.31
N VAL A 125 17.94 19.47 11.88
CA VAL A 125 16.83 18.52 11.94
C VAL A 125 15.63 19.11 12.67
N GLN A 126 15.85 19.70 13.84
CA GLN A 126 14.77 20.34 14.62
C GLN A 126 14.14 21.55 13.91
N ALA A 127 14.92 22.30 13.13
CA ALA A 127 14.41 23.44 12.38
C ALA A 127 13.71 23.06 11.06
N SER A 128 13.88 21.82 10.61
CA SER A 128 13.27 21.29 9.38
C SER A 128 11.76 21.03 9.58
N THR A 129 11.00 21.10 8.49
CA THR A 129 9.63 20.61 8.50
C THR A 129 9.60 19.07 8.56
N THR A 130 8.53 18.49 9.05
CA THR A 130 8.33 17.03 9.02
C THR A 130 8.35 16.50 7.59
N ASP A 131 7.79 17.23 6.62
CA ASP A 131 7.83 16.87 5.20
C ASP A 131 9.26 16.81 4.68
N CYS A 132 10.11 17.76 5.08
CA CYS A 132 11.52 17.74 4.73
C CYS A 132 12.24 16.50 5.30
N VAL A 133 12.02 16.18 6.58
CA VAL A 133 12.63 14.99 7.20
C VAL A 133 12.12 13.70 6.56
N ASN A 134 10.84 13.65 6.17
CA ASN A 134 10.25 12.48 5.50
C ASN A 134 10.88 12.19 4.13
N THR A 135 11.43 13.17 3.43
CA THR A 135 12.17 12.90 2.17
C THR A 135 13.38 11.99 2.37
N LEU A 136 13.88 11.90 3.60
CA LEU A 136 15.04 11.07 3.92
C LEU A 136 14.76 9.55 3.89
N PHE A 137 13.51 9.14 3.93
CA PHE A 137 13.16 7.72 3.78
C PHE A 137 13.49 7.15 2.38
N SER A 138 13.72 8.01 1.39
CA SER A 138 13.99 7.59 0.00
C SER A 138 15.45 7.77 -0.41
N VAL A 139 16.36 8.11 0.51
CA VAL A 139 17.77 8.33 0.16
C VAL A 139 18.52 7.00 0.00
N THR A 140 19.46 6.96 -0.95
CA THR A 140 20.27 5.78 -1.28
C THR A 140 21.72 6.15 -1.54
N GLY A 141 22.60 5.17 -1.66
CA GLY A 141 24.00 5.37 -2.02
C GLY A 141 24.76 6.27 -1.05
N LYS A 142 25.58 7.15 -1.61
CA LYS A 142 26.41 8.05 -0.80
C LYS A 142 25.62 8.97 0.12
N ASP A 143 24.45 9.43 -0.31
CA ASP A 143 23.61 10.31 0.50
C ASP A 143 23.05 9.55 1.72
N ALA A 144 22.64 8.29 1.56
CA ALA A 144 22.23 7.43 2.66
C ALA A 144 23.37 7.24 3.68
N HIS A 145 24.59 6.97 3.21
CA HIS A 145 25.77 6.87 4.07
C HIS A 145 26.03 8.15 4.87
N ASP A 146 26.09 9.29 4.17
CA ASP A 146 26.45 10.55 4.79
C ASP A 146 25.42 11.03 5.82
N VAL A 147 24.13 10.77 5.56
CA VAL A 147 23.03 11.15 6.46
C VAL A 147 22.91 10.20 7.65
N PHE A 148 23.01 8.88 7.42
CA PHE A 148 22.59 7.87 8.41
C PHE A 148 23.72 7.01 8.99
N ARG A 149 25.00 7.34 8.77
CA ARG A 149 26.07 6.63 9.48
C ARG A 149 25.86 6.66 10.99
N GLU A 150 26.30 5.64 11.71
CA GLU A 150 25.96 5.38 13.12
C GLU A 150 26.21 6.60 14.04
N ASP A 151 27.31 7.36 13.86
CA ASP A 151 27.62 8.53 14.68
C ASP A 151 26.59 9.67 14.55
N GLN A 152 26.00 9.85 13.36
CA GLN A 152 24.89 10.78 13.13
C GLN A 152 23.62 10.31 13.86
N MET A 153 23.29 9.03 13.69
CA MET A 153 22.15 8.41 14.36
C MET A 153 22.27 8.50 15.89
N VAL A 154 23.44 8.21 16.45
CA VAL A 154 23.73 8.34 17.90
C VAL A 154 23.57 9.79 18.36
N THR A 155 24.07 10.76 17.57
CA THR A 155 23.91 12.18 17.85
C THR A 155 22.44 12.58 17.98
N ILE A 156 21.60 12.17 17.00
CA ILE A 156 20.17 12.46 17.02
C ILE A 156 19.45 11.69 18.15
N ALA A 157 19.84 10.45 18.44
CA ALA A 157 19.26 9.68 19.54
C ALA A 157 19.49 10.35 20.91
N HIS A 158 20.66 10.90 21.15
CA HIS A 158 20.93 11.68 22.38
C HIS A 158 20.18 13.02 22.41
N ALA A 159 20.00 13.68 21.27
CA ALA A 159 19.16 14.87 21.17
C ALA A 159 17.69 14.53 21.45
N PHE A 160 17.21 13.40 20.91
CA PHE A 160 15.87 12.86 21.23
C PHE A 160 15.72 12.60 22.73
N GLN A 161 16.69 11.94 23.38
CA GLN A 161 16.65 11.72 24.83
C GLN A 161 16.51 13.03 25.62
N SER A 162 17.27 14.05 25.23
CA SER A 162 17.24 15.36 25.89
C SER A 162 15.90 16.06 25.69
N GLY A 163 15.37 16.06 24.45
CA GLY A 163 14.06 16.64 24.11
C GLY A 163 12.90 15.89 24.77
N ALA A 164 12.98 14.56 24.82
CA ALA A 164 12.00 13.69 25.45
C ALA A 164 11.91 13.89 26.97
N THR A 165 13.04 14.14 27.65
CA THR A 165 13.08 14.46 29.09
C THR A 165 12.32 15.75 29.41
N ALA A 166 12.38 16.74 28.51
CA ALA A 166 11.73 18.05 28.65
C ALA A 166 10.41 18.14 27.84
N TYR A 167 9.87 17.02 27.38
CA TYR A 167 8.72 16.99 26.47
C TYR A 167 7.47 17.63 27.12
N PRO A 168 6.85 18.63 26.44
CA PRO A 168 5.74 19.42 27.02
C PRO A 168 4.34 18.88 26.70
N GLY A 169 4.21 17.74 25.97
CA GLY A 169 2.93 17.16 25.54
C GLY A 169 2.52 17.54 24.11
N ASP A 170 3.41 18.20 23.37
CA ASP A 170 3.23 18.54 21.95
C ASP A 170 4.60 18.67 21.25
N ASN A 171 4.57 18.94 19.93
CA ASN A 171 5.81 19.08 19.15
C ASN A 171 6.44 20.48 19.23
N SER A 172 6.14 21.31 20.22
CA SER A 172 6.76 22.66 20.34
C SER A 172 8.27 22.60 20.58
N GLY A 173 8.78 21.48 21.12
CA GLY A 173 10.20 21.19 21.24
C GLY A 173 10.85 20.51 20.02
N ASN A 174 10.13 20.35 18.91
CA ASN A 174 10.58 19.71 17.66
C ASN A 174 11.14 18.29 17.87
N VAL A 175 10.55 17.55 18.82
CA VAL A 175 10.92 16.15 19.14
C VAL A 175 10.53 15.22 18.00
N LEU A 176 9.42 15.48 17.33
CA LEU A 176 8.90 14.68 16.21
C LEU A 176 9.92 14.57 15.07
N GLN A 177 10.60 15.67 14.72
CA GLN A 177 11.62 15.66 13.66
C GLN A 177 12.80 14.75 13.99
N LEU A 178 13.22 14.70 15.26
CA LEU A 178 14.27 13.81 15.73
C LEU A 178 13.84 12.33 15.64
N VAL A 179 12.61 12.03 16.03
CA VAL A 179 12.03 10.69 15.93
C VAL A 179 11.92 10.25 14.46
N LEU A 180 11.42 11.11 13.58
CA LEU A 180 11.33 10.84 12.13
C LEU A 180 12.70 10.59 11.50
N PHE A 181 13.73 11.37 11.88
CA PHE A 181 15.09 11.14 11.40
C PHE A 181 15.61 9.75 11.80
N LEU A 182 15.42 9.35 13.07
CA LEU A 182 15.82 8.03 13.54
C LEU A 182 15.08 6.91 12.80
N ARG A 183 13.76 7.07 12.61
CA ARG A 183 12.95 6.11 11.84
C ARG A 183 13.44 5.98 10.40
N ALA A 184 13.70 7.13 9.73
CA ALA A 184 14.24 7.14 8.38
C ALA A 184 15.58 6.41 8.31
N GLY A 185 16.48 6.65 9.28
CA GLY A 185 17.77 5.98 9.35
C GLY A 185 17.68 4.46 9.48
N TYR A 186 16.81 3.95 10.37
CA TYR A 186 16.57 2.52 10.49
C TYR A 186 15.92 1.94 9.23
N TYR A 187 14.96 2.66 8.63
CA TYR A 187 14.30 2.25 7.39
C TYR A 187 15.29 2.12 6.22
N VAL A 188 16.09 3.16 6.00
CA VAL A 188 17.08 3.19 4.91
C VAL A 188 18.14 2.12 5.15
N GLN A 189 18.64 1.98 6.38
CA GLN A 189 19.62 0.94 6.72
C GLN A 189 19.07 -0.47 6.46
N SER A 190 17.81 -0.73 6.79
CA SER A 190 17.18 -2.03 6.55
C SER A 190 17.03 -2.36 5.06
N ASN A 191 16.79 -1.37 4.21
CA ASN A 191 16.57 -1.56 2.77
C ASN A 191 17.86 -1.40 1.94
N HIS A 192 18.85 -0.65 2.45
CA HIS A 192 20.10 -0.28 1.78
C HIS A 192 21.29 -0.45 2.72
N GLN A 193 21.42 -1.63 3.34
CA GLN A 193 22.47 -1.92 4.32
C GLN A 193 23.88 -1.73 3.77
N ASP A 194 24.09 -2.07 2.50
CA ASP A 194 25.39 -1.87 1.82
C ASP A 194 25.78 -0.38 1.72
N ASP A 195 24.80 0.52 1.67
CA ASP A 195 25.04 1.96 1.61
C ASP A 195 25.33 2.54 3.01
N VAL A 196 24.56 2.16 4.02
CA VAL A 196 24.62 2.76 5.38
C VAL A 196 25.63 2.05 6.29
N GLY A 197 25.74 0.72 6.18
CA GLY A 197 26.50 -0.13 7.08
C GLY A 197 25.65 -0.67 8.25
N ASP A 198 26.34 -1.39 9.17
CA ASP A 198 25.70 -1.96 10.35
C ASP A 198 25.61 -0.94 11.49
N TYR A 199 24.52 -0.99 12.24
CA TYR A 199 24.38 -0.26 13.49
C TYR A 199 24.77 -1.14 14.68
N GLY A 200 25.50 -0.53 15.62
CA GLY A 200 26.06 -1.21 16.79
C GLY A 200 25.29 -0.96 18.09
N PRO A 201 25.80 -1.52 19.20
CA PRO A 201 25.18 -1.39 20.51
C PRO A 201 25.17 0.05 21.04
N THR A 202 26.01 0.95 20.51
CA THR A 202 26.05 2.36 20.90
C THR A 202 24.75 3.06 20.49
N LEU A 203 24.33 2.87 19.24
CA LEU A 203 23.05 3.40 18.77
C LEU A 203 21.87 2.75 19.48
N ALA A 204 21.89 1.44 19.68
CA ALA A 204 20.83 0.75 20.40
C ALA A 204 20.62 1.34 21.81
N ALA A 205 21.70 1.53 22.58
CA ALA A 205 21.63 2.14 23.90
C ALA A 205 21.14 3.59 23.88
N ALA A 206 21.58 4.40 22.92
CA ALA A 206 21.15 5.78 22.77
C ALA A 206 19.65 5.87 22.39
N SER A 207 19.18 5.02 21.50
CA SER A 207 17.76 4.93 21.11
C SER A 207 16.89 4.49 22.27
N GLN A 208 17.30 3.46 23.01
CA GLN A 208 16.61 3.04 24.25
C GLN A 208 16.53 4.20 25.25
N GLY A 209 17.62 4.95 25.46
CA GLY A 209 17.62 6.11 26.34
C GLY A 209 16.61 7.19 25.94
N GLY A 210 16.46 7.46 24.66
CA GLY A 210 15.45 8.39 24.13
C GLY A 210 14.02 7.87 24.31
N LEU A 211 13.78 6.62 23.93
CA LEU A 211 12.48 5.95 24.08
C LEU A 211 12.05 5.89 25.56
N ASP A 212 12.94 5.46 26.46
CA ASP A 212 12.66 5.41 27.90
C ASP A 212 12.34 6.80 28.47
N ALA A 213 13.07 7.84 28.05
CA ALA A 213 12.83 9.21 28.49
C ALA A 213 11.45 9.71 28.04
N PHE A 214 11.05 9.47 26.81
CA PHE A 214 9.76 9.88 26.30
C PHE A 214 8.60 9.12 26.97
N LEU A 215 8.68 7.79 27.01
CA LEU A 215 7.60 6.93 27.52
C LEU A 215 7.42 7.04 29.06
N SER A 216 8.45 7.50 29.78
CA SER A 216 8.36 7.81 31.21
C SER A 216 7.90 9.24 31.51
N ASN A 217 7.92 10.16 30.52
CA ASN A 217 7.42 11.50 30.69
C ASN A 217 5.89 11.50 30.86
N SER A 218 5.38 12.26 31.85
CA SER A 218 3.93 12.29 32.15
C SER A 218 3.10 12.78 30.97
N HIS A 219 3.62 13.71 30.17
CA HIS A 219 2.95 14.29 29.01
C HIS A 219 2.88 13.35 27.80
N SER A 220 3.61 12.22 27.79
CA SER A 220 3.44 11.20 26.77
C SER A 220 2.07 10.51 26.79
N LYS A 221 1.30 10.72 27.85
CA LYS A 221 -0.06 10.18 28.07
C LYS A 221 -1.17 11.21 27.85
N ASP A 222 -0.84 12.45 27.50
CA ASP A 222 -1.81 13.49 27.29
C ASP A 222 -2.69 13.17 26.06
N VAL A 223 -4.01 13.24 26.23
CA VAL A 223 -4.97 12.96 25.16
C VAL A 223 -5.20 14.25 24.36
N THR A 224 -4.25 14.54 23.47
CA THR A 224 -4.25 15.74 22.63
C THR A 224 -3.72 15.40 21.22
N SER A 225 -4.11 16.19 20.23
CA SER A 225 -3.58 16.02 18.86
C SER A 225 -2.06 16.17 18.80
N GLY A 226 -1.49 17.15 19.55
CA GLY A 226 -0.05 17.38 19.54
C GLY A 226 0.75 16.22 20.12
N ASN A 227 0.26 15.61 21.22
CA ASN A 227 0.88 14.42 21.77
C ASN A 227 0.66 13.19 20.88
N GLY A 228 -0.54 13.02 20.32
CA GLY A 228 -0.84 11.89 19.44
C GLY A 228 0.12 11.82 18.24
N ASP A 229 0.43 12.97 17.61
CA ASP A 229 1.37 13.05 16.49
C ASP A 229 2.79 12.54 16.87
N VAL A 230 3.27 12.85 18.07
CA VAL A 230 4.60 12.42 18.53
C VAL A 230 4.57 10.98 19.06
N LEU A 231 3.54 10.61 19.83
CA LEU A 231 3.41 9.28 20.42
C LEU A 231 3.32 8.19 19.35
N SER A 232 2.55 8.42 18.28
CA SER A 232 2.42 7.54 17.12
C SER A 232 3.81 7.20 16.55
N GLU A 233 4.62 8.21 16.23
CA GLU A 233 5.95 8.03 15.66
C GLU A 233 6.94 7.37 16.64
N VAL A 234 6.83 7.67 17.95
CA VAL A 234 7.64 7.02 18.98
C VAL A 234 7.31 5.53 19.13
N ILE A 235 6.03 5.16 19.05
CA ILE A 235 5.61 3.75 19.07
C ILE A 235 6.23 3.01 17.87
N ILE A 236 6.15 3.57 16.68
CA ILE A 236 6.78 2.96 15.49
C ILE A 236 8.32 2.95 15.62
N LEU A 237 8.94 3.94 16.27
CA LEU A 237 10.39 3.90 16.52
C LEU A 237 10.80 2.71 17.39
N THR A 238 9.95 2.25 18.33
CA THR A 238 10.24 1.02 19.11
C THR A 238 10.36 -0.21 18.21
N ASP A 239 9.55 -0.26 17.14
CA ASP A 239 9.63 -1.30 16.12
C ASP A 239 10.85 -1.13 15.21
N SER A 240 11.09 0.10 14.72
CA SER A 240 12.23 0.41 13.85
C SER A 240 13.57 0.08 14.52
N ALA A 241 13.69 0.32 15.82
CA ALA A 241 14.87 -0.01 16.62
C ALA A 241 14.93 -1.49 17.06
N ASN A 242 13.97 -2.33 16.66
CA ASN A 242 13.86 -3.75 17.03
C ASN A 242 13.71 -3.99 18.56
N GLU A 243 13.04 -3.06 19.27
CA GLU A 243 12.87 -3.03 20.72
C GLU A 243 11.48 -3.49 21.19
N GLN A 244 10.71 -4.19 20.35
CA GLN A 244 9.31 -4.58 20.63
C GLN A 244 9.17 -5.34 21.95
N ALA A 245 10.13 -6.22 22.27
CA ALA A 245 10.14 -6.99 23.52
C ALA A 245 10.21 -6.11 24.77
N ARG A 246 11.00 -5.03 24.72
CA ARG A 246 11.22 -4.10 25.82
C ARG A 246 9.98 -3.30 26.18
N TYR A 247 9.18 -2.93 25.16
CA TYR A 247 8.07 -1.99 25.32
C TYR A 247 6.68 -2.65 25.38
N LEU A 248 6.58 -3.97 25.62
CA LEU A 248 5.30 -4.69 25.79
C LEU A 248 4.37 -4.03 26.83
N ASN A 249 4.91 -3.52 27.93
CA ASN A 249 4.10 -2.83 28.95
C ASN A 249 3.56 -1.48 28.46
N THR A 250 4.30 -0.78 27.62
CA THR A 250 3.84 0.46 26.98
C THR A 250 2.67 0.18 26.06
N TYR A 251 2.76 -0.85 25.22
CA TYR A 251 1.65 -1.24 24.33
C TYR A 251 0.39 -1.59 25.12
N LYS A 252 0.52 -2.36 26.21
CA LYS A 252 -0.60 -2.65 27.11
C LYS A 252 -1.22 -1.36 27.69
N GLN A 253 -0.39 -0.40 28.10
CA GLN A 253 -0.86 0.87 28.67
C GLN A 253 -1.59 1.72 27.63
N VAL A 254 -1.11 1.82 26.39
CA VAL A 254 -1.77 2.57 25.33
C VAL A 254 -3.12 1.96 25.00
N LEU A 255 -3.19 0.64 24.81
CA LEU A 255 -4.45 -0.06 24.53
C LEU A 255 -5.45 0.08 25.70
N SER A 256 -5.02 -0.15 26.93
CA SER A 256 -5.89 -0.04 28.11
C SER A 256 -6.29 1.41 28.43
N GLY A 257 -5.56 2.39 27.94
CA GLY A 257 -5.86 3.82 28.12
C GLY A 257 -6.88 4.36 27.14
N TYR A 258 -7.13 3.64 26.05
CA TYR A 258 -8.11 4.08 25.05
C TYR A 258 -9.52 4.22 25.65
N ASN A 259 -10.21 5.26 25.28
CA ASN A 259 -11.61 5.51 25.60
C ASN A 259 -12.18 6.52 24.58
N SER A 260 -13.49 6.77 24.61
CA SER A 260 -14.19 7.62 23.62
C SER A 260 -13.68 9.07 23.50
N SER A 261 -12.87 9.57 24.46
CA SER A 261 -12.25 10.89 24.31
C SER A 261 -11.18 10.94 23.21
N TYR A 262 -10.75 9.79 22.69
CA TYR A 262 -9.81 9.66 21.57
C TYR A 262 -10.51 9.82 20.21
N ASP A 263 -11.82 9.55 20.11
CA ASP A 263 -12.53 9.39 18.83
C ASP A 263 -12.50 10.65 17.95
N ASP A 264 -12.51 11.83 18.57
CA ASP A 264 -12.43 13.13 17.87
C ASP A 264 -10.99 13.59 17.62
N ILE A 265 -9.98 12.77 17.95
CA ILE A 265 -8.55 13.10 17.84
C ILE A 265 -7.84 12.07 16.94
N PRO A 266 -7.82 12.28 15.62
CA PRO A 266 -7.27 11.29 14.67
C PRO A 266 -5.84 10.83 14.98
N SER A 267 -4.98 11.71 15.50
CA SER A 267 -3.61 11.35 15.87
C SER A 267 -3.54 10.45 17.12
N MET A 268 -4.51 10.56 18.03
CA MET A 268 -4.59 9.62 19.16
C MET A 268 -5.11 8.25 18.71
N LEU A 269 -6.10 8.22 17.80
CA LEU A 269 -6.53 6.96 17.17
C LEU A 269 -5.38 6.31 16.39
N ALA A 270 -4.57 7.10 15.68
CA ALA A 270 -3.37 6.61 15.01
C ALA A 270 -2.37 6.03 16.00
N ALA A 271 -2.08 6.71 17.11
CA ALA A 271 -1.17 6.22 18.14
C ALA A 271 -1.63 4.89 18.76
N VAL A 272 -2.95 4.70 18.99
CA VAL A 272 -3.51 3.41 19.43
C VAL A 272 -3.31 2.34 18.34
N ASN A 273 -3.62 2.67 17.09
CA ASN A 273 -3.47 1.74 15.96
C ASN A 273 -2.01 1.33 15.72
N ASP A 274 -1.09 2.26 15.88
CA ASP A 274 0.33 2.02 15.63
C ASP A 274 0.96 1.02 16.60
N VAL A 275 0.31 0.77 17.75
CA VAL A 275 0.70 -0.33 18.67
C VAL A 275 0.63 -1.70 17.97
N TYR A 276 -0.31 -1.88 17.06
CA TYR A 276 -0.48 -3.18 16.37
C TYR A 276 0.68 -3.49 15.42
N THR A 277 1.41 -2.50 14.92
CA THR A 277 2.58 -2.71 14.06
C THR A 277 3.73 -3.43 14.77
N PRO A 278 4.28 -2.93 15.91
CA PRO A 278 5.30 -3.66 16.65
C PRO A 278 4.82 -5.01 17.20
N LEU A 279 3.52 -5.15 17.55
CA LEU A 279 2.97 -6.42 17.98
C LEU A 279 2.93 -7.43 16.83
N TRP A 280 2.50 -7.02 15.63
CA TRP A 280 2.46 -7.88 14.46
C TRP A 280 3.87 -8.26 13.97
N ARG A 281 4.78 -7.27 13.84
CA ARG A 281 6.17 -7.49 13.42
C ARG A 281 6.97 -8.27 14.44
N GLY A 282 6.70 -8.09 15.73
CA GLY A 282 7.34 -8.81 16.82
C GLY A 282 7.24 -10.33 16.70
N ASN A 283 6.21 -10.86 16.01
CA ASN A 283 6.10 -12.31 15.79
C ASN A 283 7.27 -12.92 15.00
N TRP A 284 8.07 -12.12 14.28
CA TRP A 284 9.32 -12.54 13.63
C TRP A 284 10.57 -12.25 14.45
N ASN A 285 10.44 -11.55 15.61
CA ASN A 285 11.54 -11.27 16.52
C ASN A 285 11.63 -12.34 17.62
N PRO A 286 12.69 -13.18 17.67
CA PRO A 286 12.81 -14.24 18.67
C PRO A 286 12.76 -13.76 20.12
N ASP A 287 13.33 -12.58 20.42
CA ASP A 287 13.32 -12.02 21.77
C ASP A 287 11.91 -11.57 22.18
N TYR A 288 11.15 -11.02 21.25
CA TYR A 288 9.74 -10.70 21.46
C TYR A 288 8.91 -11.96 21.71
N VAL A 289 9.02 -12.97 20.85
CA VAL A 289 8.30 -14.25 21.01
C VAL A 289 8.63 -14.90 22.36
N LYS A 290 9.90 -14.87 22.77
CA LYS A 290 10.34 -15.36 24.08
C LYS A 290 9.70 -14.55 25.21
N ALA A 291 9.66 -13.23 25.11
CA ALA A 291 9.07 -12.35 26.15
C ALA A 291 7.55 -12.59 26.29
N VAL A 292 6.81 -12.66 25.16
CA VAL A 292 5.37 -12.95 25.18
C VAL A 292 5.06 -14.37 25.65
N THR A 293 5.93 -15.33 25.35
CA THR A 293 5.77 -16.71 25.86
C THR A 293 5.95 -16.76 27.38
N ALA A 294 6.87 -15.97 27.92
CA ALA A 294 7.12 -15.90 29.37
C ALA A 294 6.02 -15.12 30.11
N ASP A 295 5.51 -14.03 29.53
CA ASP A 295 4.39 -13.22 30.04
C ASP A 295 3.37 -12.94 28.92
N PRO A 296 2.35 -13.79 28.76
CA PRO A 296 1.36 -13.62 27.69
C PRO A 296 0.25 -12.61 28.01
N SER A 297 0.43 -11.72 28.99
CA SER A 297 -0.60 -10.75 29.39
C SER A 297 -0.98 -9.73 28.31
N ILE A 298 -0.09 -9.50 27.32
CA ILE A 298 -0.44 -8.68 26.14
C ILE A 298 -1.58 -9.32 25.32
N VAL A 299 -1.63 -10.66 25.25
CA VAL A 299 -2.71 -11.38 24.56
C VAL A 299 -4.04 -11.14 25.25
N ASP A 300 -4.04 -11.14 26.59
CA ASP A 300 -5.25 -10.83 27.38
C ASP A 300 -5.69 -9.38 27.19
N THR A 301 -4.76 -8.42 27.17
CA THR A 301 -5.05 -7.01 26.92
C THR A 301 -5.69 -6.80 25.55
N LEU A 302 -5.15 -7.43 24.51
CA LEU A 302 -5.70 -7.37 23.14
C LEU A 302 -7.10 -7.99 23.05
N ASN A 303 -7.30 -9.15 23.68
CA ASN A 303 -8.60 -9.82 23.70
C ASN A 303 -9.65 -9.00 24.48
N THR A 304 -9.25 -8.37 25.59
CA THR A 304 -10.13 -7.45 26.35
C THR A 304 -10.50 -6.27 25.47
N PHE A 305 -9.52 -5.64 24.80
CA PHE A 305 -9.78 -4.53 23.87
C PHE A 305 -10.80 -4.91 22.80
N ALA A 306 -10.60 -6.04 22.10
CA ALA A 306 -11.50 -6.48 21.04
C ALA A 306 -12.92 -6.82 21.54
N LEU A 307 -13.09 -7.33 22.77
CA LEU A 307 -14.42 -7.63 23.30
C LEU A 307 -15.12 -6.40 23.88
N ASP A 308 -14.38 -5.45 24.42
CA ASP A 308 -14.94 -4.25 25.06
C ASP A 308 -15.32 -3.17 24.02
N HIS A 309 -14.81 -3.27 22.76
CA HIS A 309 -14.99 -2.27 21.72
C HIS A 309 -15.68 -2.78 20.45
N LEU A 310 -16.53 -3.82 20.57
CA LEU A 310 -17.31 -4.35 19.46
C LEU A 310 -18.24 -3.31 18.80
N ASP A 311 -18.55 -2.22 19.49
CA ASP A 311 -19.35 -1.09 19.00
C ASP A 311 -18.61 -0.23 17.96
N MET A 312 -17.28 -0.31 17.87
CA MET A 312 -16.52 0.29 16.77
C MET A 312 -16.74 -0.41 15.44
N LEU A 313 -17.08 -1.70 15.46
CA LEU A 313 -17.24 -2.50 14.26
C LEU A 313 -18.43 -1.98 13.42
N GLY A 314 -18.19 -1.78 12.13
CA GLY A 314 -19.14 -1.16 11.21
C GLY A 314 -19.05 0.38 11.15
N THR A 315 -18.19 0.99 11.96
CA THR A 315 -17.85 2.43 11.90
C THR A 315 -16.53 2.67 11.16
N ASP A 316 -16.17 3.93 11.01
CA ASP A 316 -14.85 4.33 10.47
C ASP A 316 -13.67 3.85 11.34
N ASN A 317 -13.90 3.52 12.62
CA ASN A 317 -12.90 3.03 13.56
C ASN A 317 -12.83 1.50 13.66
N SER A 318 -13.55 0.75 12.80
CA SER A 318 -13.55 -0.73 12.78
C SER A 318 -12.14 -1.34 12.73
N TYR A 319 -11.19 -0.65 12.12
CA TYR A 319 -9.80 -1.11 12.01
C TYR A 319 -9.12 -1.28 13.37
N LEU A 320 -9.47 -0.50 14.39
CA LEU A 320 -8.88 -0.62 15.74
C LEU A 320 -9.24 -1.96 16.38
N ASP A 321 -10.51 -2.33 16.33
CA ASP A 321 -10.99 -3.59 16.90
C ASP A 321 -10.50 -4.79 16.08
N SER A 322 -10.65 -4.76 14.77
CA SER A 322 -10.21 -5.87 13.90
C SER A 322 -8.70 -6.11 13.98
N ASN A 323 -7.88 -5.07 14.11
CA ASN A 323 -6.43 -5.21 14.31
C ASN A 323 -6.10 -5.80 15.69
N ALA A 324 -6.87 -5.48 16.74
CA ALA A 324 -6.72 -6.12 18.03
C ALA A 324 -6.99 -7.63 17.94
N GLY A 325 -8.12 -8.01 17.32
CA GLY A 325 -8.48 -9.41 17.08
C GLY A 325 -7.45 -10.15 16.22
N MET A 326 -6.92 -9.49 15.17
CA MET A 326 -5.85 -10.04 14.34
C MET A 326 -4.61 -10.36 15.17
N ASN A 327 -4.18 -9.43 16.03
CA ASN A 327 -3.00 -9.63 16.86
C ASN A 327 -3.21 -10.70 17.94
N VAL A 328 -4.41 -10.82 18.54
CA VAL A 328 -4.74 -11.99 19.39
C VAL A 328 -4.54 -13.28 18.61
N ALA A 329 -5.16 -13.37 17.44
CA ALA A 329 -5.17 -14.59 16.64
C ALA A 329 -3.79 -14.94 16.07
N ARG A 330 -2.97 -13.93 15.77
CA ARG A 330 -1.60 -14.10 15.25
C ARG A 330 -0.71 -14.97 16.14
N TYR A 331 -0.87 -14.88 17.45
CA TYR A 331 -0.06 -15.69 18.38
C TYR A 331 -0.33 -17.20 18.30
N VAL A 332 -1.39 -17.64 17.61
CA VAL A 332 -1.61 -19.08 17.36
C VAL A 332 -0.52 -19.72 16.50
N GLU A 333 0.29 -18.93 15.80
CA GLU A 333 1.48 -19.41 15.08
C GLU A 333 2.48 -20.08 16.04
N HIS A 334 2.61 -19.59 17.27
CA HIS A 334 3.60 -20.05 18.22
C HIS A 334 3.09 -21.24 19.02
N PRO A 335 3.72 -22.45 18.91
CA PRO A 335 3.24 -23.65 19.58
C PRO A 335 3.01 -23.50 21.08
N ALA A 336 3.87 -22.74 21.77
CA ALA A 336 3.79 -22.52 23.23
C ALA A 336 2.57 -21.67 23.65
N LEU A 337 1.97 -20.92 22.73
CA LEU A 337 0.82 -20.05 23.01
C LEU A 337 -0.52 -20.62 22.52
N LYS A 338 -0.50 -21.71 21.72
CA LYS A 338 -1.72 -22.25 21.08
C LYS A 338 -2.85 -22.57 22.07
N ASP A 339 -2.52 -23.21 23.17
CA ASP A 339 -3.53 -23.62 24.17
C ASP A 339 -4.20 -22.41 24.86
N LYS A 340 -3.47 -21.30 25.01
CA LYS A 340 -4.03 -20.04 25.51
C LYS A 340 -4.83 -19.31 24.43
N VAL A 341 -4.33 -19.25 23.21
CA VAL A 341 -4.87 -18.38 22.14
C VAL A 341 -6.12 -18.99 21.50
N ARG A 342 -6.18 -20.30 21.26
CA ARG A 342 -7.34 -20.97 20.61
C ARG A 342 -8.69 -20.64 21.25
N PRO A 343 -8.89 -20.75 22.58
CA PRO A 343 -10.17 -20.40 23.19
C PRO A 343 -10.50 -18.92 23.08
N LEU A 344 -9.51 -18.02 23.08
CA LEU A 344 -9.73 -16.58 22.87
C LEU A 344 -10.20 -16.31 21.43
N MET A 345 -9.52 -16.88 20.42
CA MET A 345 -9.97 -16.81 19.02
C MET A 345 -11.38 -17.33 18.85
N LYS A 346 -11.71 -18.47 19.45
CA LYS A 346 -13.08 -19.01 19.40
C LYS A 346 -14.10 -18.05 20.03
N GLY A 347 -13.76 -17.42 21.15
CA GLY A 347 -14.58 -16.41 21.79
C GLY A 347 -14.82 -15.18 20.88
N LEU A 348 -13.80 -14.69 20.20
CA LEU A 348 -13.92 -13.58 19.24
C LEU A 348 -14.78 -13.95 18.02
N LEU A 349 -14.62 -15.17 17.48
CA LEU A 349 -15.46 -15.69 16.38
C LEU A 349 -16.93 -15.85 16.81
N ASP A 350 -17.17 -16.28 18.05
CA ASP A 350 -18.54 -16.42 18.59
C ASP A 350 -19.22 -15.07 18.88
N ALA A 351 -18.42 -14.03 19.21
CA ALA A 351 -18.88 -12.66 19.42
C ALA A 351 -19.12 -11.88 18.11
N SER A 352 -18.69 -12.42 16.97
CA SER A 352 -18.74 -11.75 15.67
C SER A 352 -19.40 -12.64 14.60
N LYS A 353 -19.56 -12.12 13.38
CA LYS A 353 -20.23 -12.81 12.26
C LYS A 353 -19.48 -12.59 10.97
N ILE A 354 -19.55 -13.56 10.06
CA ILE A 354 -18.94 -13.48 8.73
C ILE A 354 -19.48 -12.32 7.87
N THR A 355 -20.65 -11.79 8.17
CA THR A 355 -21.29 -10.66 7.47
C THR A 355 -21.85 -9.65 8.47
N GLY A 356 -22.07 -8.41 8.00
CA GLY A 356 -22.62 -7.34 8.82
C GLY A 356 -21.55 -6.58 9.60
N PRO A 357 -21.93 -5.74 10.56
CA PRO A 357 -21.01 -4.81 11.22
C PRO A 357 -19.80 -5.47 11.88
N THR A 358 -19.92 -6.68 12.41
CA THR A 358 -18.85 -7.38 13.12
C THR A 358 -17.98 -8.27 12.19
N ALA A 359 -18.21 -8.23 10.88
CA ALA A 359 -17.43 -9.00 9.92
C ALA A 359 -15.91 -8.70 9.94
N PRO A 360 -15.46 -7.45 10.13
CA PRO A 360 -14.03 -7.17 10.21
C PRO A 360 -13.29 -8.01 11.26
N LEU A 361 -13.85 -8.15 12.45
CA LEU A 361 -13.29 -8.99 13.51
C LEU A 361 -13.34 -10.48 13.15
N TRP A 362 -14.50 -10.96 12.67
CA TRP A 362 -14.67 -12.37 12.32
C TRP A 362 -13.70 -12.81 11.23
N VAL A 363 -13.62 -12.05 10.15
CA VAL A 363 -12.80 -12.39 8.97
C VAL A 363 -11.32 -12.40 9.32
N THR A 364 -10.86 -11.41 10.08
CA THR A 364 -9.43 -11.34 10.43
C THR A 364 -9.00 -12.47 11.35
N VAL A 365 -9.82 -12.83 12.36
CA VAL A 365 -9.55 -13.96 13.26
C VAL A 365 -9.61 -15.30 12.51
N ALA A 366 -10.65 -15.49 11.66
CA ALA A 366 -10.80 -16.68 10.83
C ALA A 366 -9.61 -16.88 9.88
N SER A 367 -9.10 -15.78 9.30
CA SER A 367 -7.95 -15.80 8.40
C SER A 367 -6.65 -16.25 9.09
N GLN A 368 -6.44 -15.84 10.35
CA GLN A 368 -5.30 -16.30 11.13
C GLN A 368 -5.44 -17.79 11.52
N ALA A 369 -6.66 -18.23 11.83
CA ALA A 369 -6.92 -19.65 12.10
C ALA A 369 -6.64 -20.52 10.86
N ASP A 370 -7.08 -20.09 9.68
CA ASP A 370 -6.82 -20.79 8.41
C ASP A 370 -5.31 -20.82 8.09
N ALA A 371 -4.60 -19.72 8.32
CA ALA A 371 -3.17 -19.61 8.02
C ALA A 371 -2.29 -20.46 8.95
N TYR A 372 -2.56 -20.48 10.25
CA TYR A 372 -1.62 -21.00 11.25
C TYR A 372 -2.13 -22.19 12.08
N ASP A 373 -3.43 -22.48 12.00
CA ASP A 373 -4.03 -23.58 12.76
C ASP A 373 -5.10 -24.33 11.96
N GLN A 374 -4.91 -24.44 10.65
CA GLN A 374 -5.84 -25.05 9.68
C GLN A 374 -6.29 -26.47 10.06
N ALA A 375 -5.42 -27.25 10.71
CA ALA A 375 -5.78 -28.58 11.21
C ALA A 375 -6.97 -28.57 12.21
N ASN A 376 -7.23 -27.41 12.82
CA ASN A 376 -8.33 -27.18 13.75
C ASN A 376 -9.47 -26.34 13.15
N CYS A 377 -9.57 -26.26 11.81
CA CYS A 377 -10.57 -25.43 11.13
C CYS A 377 -12.01 -25.75 11.57
N SER A 378 -12.31 -27.02 11.87
CA SER A 378 -13.64 -27.45 12.35
C SER A 378 -13.96 -26.92 13.75
N TYR A 379 -12.95 -26.79 14.63
CA TYR A 379 -13.12 -26.18 15.95
C TYR A 379 -13.53 -24.71 15.84
N PHE A 380 -12.93 -24.00 14.89
CA PHE A 380 -13.21 -22.59 14.64
C PHE A 380 -14.46 -22.37 13.75
N GLY A 381 -14.89 -23.37 12.97
CA GLY A 381 -15.96 -23.25 11.99
C GLY A 381 -15.53 -22.58 10.68
N VAL A 382 -14.23 -22.63 10.34
CA VAL A 382 -13.62 -21.90 9.20
C VAL A 382 -13.05 -22.84 8.12
N CYS A 383 -13.48 -24.11 8.06
CA CYS A 383 -13.05 -24.99 6.98
C CYS A 383 -13.59 -24.49 5.63
N ASP A 384 -12.74 -24.50 4.59
CA ASP A 384 -13.00 -23.83 3.30
C ASP A 384 -13.31 -22.33 3.45
N LEU A 385 -12.45 -21.63 4.18
CA LEU A 385 -12.67 -20.20 4.48
C LEU A 385 -12.85 -19.37 3.22
N SER A 386 -12.02 -19.59 2.18
CA SER A 386 -12.10 -18.84 0.92
C SER A 386 -13.46 -18.99 0.25
N GLY A 387 -14.03 -20.22 0.20
CA GLY A 387 -15.38 -20.46 -0.33
C GLY A 387 -16.46 -19.79 0.51
N GLN A 388 -16.35 -19.85 1.85
CA GLN A 388 -17.28 -19.18 2.75
C GLN A 388 -17.27 -17.66 2.55
N LEU A 389 -16.08 -17.04 2.50
CA LEU A 389 -15.92 -15.59 2.32
C LEU A 389 -16.41 -15.12 0.95
N THR A 390 -16.03 -15.82 -0.12
CA THR A 390 -16.48 -15.49 -1.48
C THR A 390 -18.02 -15.53 -1.58
N LYS A 391 -18.66 -16.57 -1.03
CA LYS A 391 -20.11 -16.67 -1.02
C LYS A 391 -20.78 -15.56 -0.19
N ALA A 392 -20.16 -15.17 0.92
CA ALA A 392 -20.72 -14.16 1.83
C ALA A 392 -20.54 -12.73 1.26
N ALA A 393 -19.36 -12.44 0.70
CA ALA A 393 -18.99 -11.08 0.28
C ALA A 393 -19.33 -10.76 -1.18
N LEU A 394 -19.40 -11.77 -2.07
CA LEU A 394 -19.55 -11.56 -3.52
C LEU A 394 -20.65 -12.47 -4.11
N PRO A 395 -21.89 -12.35 -3.64
CA PRO A 395 -22.99 -13.24 -4.06
C PRO A 395 -23.46 -12.99 -5.49
N ILE A 396 -23.12 -11.86 -6.11
CA ILE A 396 -23.55 -11.46 -7.45
C ILE A 396 -22.44 -11.80 -8.46
N THR A 397 -22.81 -12.49 -9.54
CA THR A 397 -21.95 -12.66 -10.71
C THR A 397 -22.73 -12.21 -11.94
N HIS A 398 -22.17 -11.27 -12.71
CA HIS A 398 -22.77 -10.74 -13.92
C HIS A 398 -21.75 -10.74 -15.06
N THR A 399 -22.16 -11.20 -16.24
CA THR A 399 -21.33 -11.26 -17.44
C THR A 399 -21.68 -10.10 -18.34
N CYS A 400 -20.75 -9.15 -18.55
CA CYS A 400 -20.94 -8.06 -19.49
C CYS A 400 -20.85 -8.55 -20.94
N ASP A 401 -19.80 -9.35 -21.25
CA ASP A 401 -19.57 -10.02 -22.52
C ASP A 401 -18.69 -11.27 -22.33
N ALA A 402 -18.16 -11.84 -23.41
CA ALA A 402 -17.34 -13.06 -23.36
C ALA A 402 -16.01 -12.86 -22.58
N THR A 403 -15.60 -11.64 -22.32
CA THR A 403 -14.29 -11.29 -21.76
C THR A 403 -14.37 -10.53 -20.42
N HIS A 404 -15.53 -10.00 -20.07
CA HIS A 404 -15.71 -9.19 -18.86
C HIS A 404 -16.76 -9.77 -17.93
N THR A 405 -16.34 -10.07 -16.70
CA THR A 405 -17.23 -10.55 -15.64
C THR A 405 -17.15 -9.63 -14.42
N VAL A 406 -18.29 -9.25 -13.88
CA VAL A 406 -18.42 -8.51 -12.62
C VAL A 406 -18.82 -9.47 -11.51
N LYS A 407 -18.05 -9.49 -10.41
CA LYS A 407 -18.45 -10.12 -9.14
C LYS A 407 -18.69 -9.00 -8.13
N ALA A 408 -19.84 -8.97 -7.51
CA ALA A 408 -20.21 -7.85 -6.67
C ALA A 408 -20.91 -8.28 -5.38
N GLN A 409 -20.82 -7.42 -4.37
CA GLN A 409 -21.52 -7.59 -3.10
C GLN A 409 -22.97 -7.14 -3.19
N SER A 410 -23.23 -5.98 -3.81
CA SER A 410 -24.53 -5.30 -3.69
C SER A 410 -24.96 -4.47 -4.91
N LEU A 411 -24.32 -4.60 -6.08
CA LEU A 411 -24.71 -3.83 -7.27
C LEU A 411 -26.11 -4.19 -7.73
N THR A 412 -26.93 -3.17 -8.04
CA THR A 412 -28.24 -3.35 -8.68
C THR A 412 -28.08 -3.73 -10.16
N PRO A 413 -29.12 -4.26 -10.82
CA PRO A 413 -29.08 -4.55 -12.27
C PRO A 413 -28.68 -3.33 -13.10
N GLU A 414 -29.19 -2.14 -12.79
CA GLU A 414 -28.87 -0.89 -13.49
C GLU A 414 -27.42 -0.47 -13.28
N GLU A 415 -26.88 -0.67 -12.07
CA GLU A 415 -25.48 -0.40 -11.76
C GLU A 415 -24.55 -1.38 -12.47
N LEU A 416 -24.94 -2.66 -12.61
CA LEU A 416 -24.20 -3.66 -13.39
C LEU A 416 -24.13 -3.28 -14.86
N GLU A 417 -25.26 -2.90 -15.48
CA GLU A 417 -25.29 -2.44 -16.88
C GLU A 417 -24.46 -1.17 -17.08
N THR A 418 -24.53 -0.21 -16.15
CA THR A 418 -23.74 1.02 -16.20
C THR A 418 -22.24 0.72 -16.09
N THR A 419 -21.86 -0.21 -15.23
CA THR A 419 -20.48 -0.67 -15.07
C THR A 419 -19.97 -1.31 -16.36
N CYS A 420 -20.74 -2.25 -16.91
CA CYS A 420 -20.42 -2.91 -18.18
C CYS A 420 -20.26 -1.89 -19.33
N ALA A 421 -21.23 -0.99 -19.49
CA ALA A 421 -21.17 0.04 -20.54
C ALA A 421 -19.93 0.92 -20.42
N SER A 422 -19.53 1.26 -19.20
CA SER A 422 -18.34 2.08 -18.95
C SER A 422 -17.06 1.36 -19.39
N VAL A 423 -16.81 0.14 -18.89
CA VAL A 423 -15.54 -0.55 -19.20
C VAL A 423 -15.44 -0.96 -20.67
N LEU A 424 -16.53 -1.41 -21.28
CA LEU A 424 -16.55 -1.75 -22.70
C LEU A 424 -16.29 -0.52 -23.60
N GLY A 425 -16.85 0.65 -23.24
CA GLY A 425 -16.60 1.91 -23.93
C GLY A 425 -15.17 2.42 -23.75
N GLN A 426 -14.59 2.24 -22.56
CA GLN A 426 -13.25 2.70 -22.24
C GLN A 426 -12.16 1.95 -23.06
N GLY A 427 -12.34 0.67 -23.32
CA GLY A 427 -11.39 -0.09 -24.12
C GLY A 427 -11.17 0.49 -25.53
N SER A 428 -12.24 0.97 -26.21
CA SER A 428 -12.09 1.67 -27.49
C SER A 428 -11.44 3.04 -27.34
N TYR A 429 -11.80 3.78 -26.28
CA TYR A 429 -11.23 5.09 -25.99
C TYR A 429 -9.70 5.03 -25.79
N VAL A 430 -9.21 4.06 -25.00
CA VAL A 430 -7.77 3.90 -24.76
C VAL A 430 -7.04 3.52 -26.04
N ARG A 431 -7.56 2.56 -26.83
CA ARG A 431 -6.95 2.21 -28.12
C ARG A 431 -6.85 3.40 -29.08
N ASP A 432 -7.90 4.23 -29.13
CA ASP A 432 -7.88 5.45 -29.94
C ASP A 432 -6.88 6.49 -29.44
N LEU A 433 -6.65 6.55 -28.11
CA LEU A 433 -5.70 7.45 -27.47
C LEU A 433 -4.26 7.04 -27.76
N VAL A 434 -3.90 5.77 -27.42
CA VAL A 434 -2.52 5.26 -27.54
C VAL A 434 -2.17 4.75 -28.95
N LYS A 435 -3.16 4.64 -29.85
CA LYS A 435 -3.01 4.16 -31.25
C LYS A 435 -2.45 2.74 -31.33
N ASN A 436 -2.76 1.88 -30.35
CA ASN A 436 -2.34 0.49 -30.41
C ASN A 436 -3.25 -0.37 -31.32
N ASN A 437 -2.78 -1.58 -31.64
CA ASN A 437 -3.48 -2.53 -32.49
C ASN A 437 -4.19 -3.66 -31.67
N GLY A 438 -4.43 -3.43 -30.38
CA GLY A 438 -5.03 -4.40 -29.46
C GLY A 438 -4.00 -5.32 -28.79
N PRO A 439 -4.45 -6.46 -28.27
CA PRO A 439 -3.66 -7.28 -27.34
C PRO A 439 -2.29 -7.68 -27.83
N ILE A 440 -1.34 -7.73 -26.91
CA ILE A 440 0.01 -8.24 -27.18
C ILE A 440 -0.09 -9.74 -27.47
N PRO A 441 0.43 -10.21 -28.62
CA PRO A 441 0.34 -11.63 -28.97
C PRO A 441 1.10 -12.53 -27.98
N GLY A 442 0.48 -13.67 -27.65
CA GLY A 442 1.11 -14.69 -26.81
C GLY A 442 1.00 -14.46 -25.32
N GLN A 443 0.22 -13.48 -24.89
CA GLN A 443 -0.14 -13.26 -23.48
C GLN A 443 -1.56 -13.74 -23.19
N TYR A 444 -1.77 -14.29 -21.97
CA TYR A 444 -3.05 -14.81 -21.49
C TYR A 444 -3.76 -13.79 -20.60
N GLU A 445 -4.27 -12.72 -21.21
CA GLU A 445 -4.94 -11.59 -20.56
C GLU A 445 -6.25 -11.24 -21.29
N SER A 446 -6.88 -12.22 -21.90
CA SER A 446 -8.07 -11.98 -22.73
C SER A 446 -9.34 -11.69 -21.93
N THR A 447 -9.36 -12.06 -20.63
CA THR A 447 -10.51 -11.89 -19.76
C THR A 447 -10.13 -11.08 -18.53
N ILE A 448 -11.12 -10.40 -17.92
CA ILE A 448 -10.95 -9.69 -16.65
C ILE A 448 -12.15 -9.93 -15.74
N GLN A 449 -11.89 -10.02 -14.44
CA GLN A 449 -12.90 -9.97 -13.39
C GLN A 449 -12.86 -8.60 -12.68
N LEU A 450 -13.99 -7.93 -12.64
CA LEU A 450 -14.19 -6.70 -11.86
C LEU A 450 -14.83 -7.11 -10.54
N ILE A 451 -14.10 -6.95 -9.44
CA ILE A 451 -14.51 -7.34 -8.10
C ILE A 451 -14.93 -6.09 -7.35
N VAL A 452 -16.21 -5.99 -6.95
CA VAL A 452 -16.79 -4.79 -6.38
C VAL A 452 -17.40 -5.07 -5.02
N PHE A 453 -16.75 -4.56 -3.97
CA PHE A 453 -17.28 -4.62 -2.60
C PHE A 453 -18.27 -3.48 -2.34
N GLY A 454 -19.18 -3.67 -1.39
CA GLY A 454 -20.28 -2.73 -1.12
C GLY A 454 -19.86 -1.42 -0.46
N SER A 455 -18.69 -1.42 0.18
CA SER A 455 -18.11 -0.25 0.84
C SER A 455 -16.59 -0.40 0.98
N ARG A 456 -15.90 0.70 1.35
CA ARG A 456 -14.48 0.65 1.71
C ARG A 456 -14.23 -0.30 2.87
N ASN A 457 -15.08 -0.29 3.88
CA ASN A 457 -14.95 -1.19 5.03
C ASN A 457 -15.10 -2.67 4.62
N ASP A 458 -16.03 -2.99 3.71
CA ASP A 458 -16.14 -4.34 3.15
C ASP A 458 -14.92 -4.72 2.31
N TYR A 459 -14.39 -3.81 1.50
CA TYR A 459 -13.13 -4.02 0.76
C TYR A 459 -11.98 -4.36 1.71
N GLN A 460 -11.79 -3.57 2.78
CA GLN A 460 -10.77 -3.81 3.79
C GLN A 460 -10.99 -5.12 4.56
N THR A 461 -12.26 -5.49 4.78
CA THR A 461 -12.62 -6.72 5.48
C THR A 461 -12.33 -7.98 4.65
N TYR A 462 -12.72 -8.01 3.38
CA TYR A 462 -12.76 -9.25 2.61
C TYR A 462 -11.67 -9.39 1.56
N ALA A 463 -11.23 -8.29 0.92
CA ALA A 463 -10.35 -8.39 -0.24
C ALA A 463 -8.99 -9.00 0.12
N GLY A 464 -8.42 -8.63 1.26
CA GLY A 464 -7.18 -9.23 1.75
C GLY A 464 -7.32 -10.73 2.04
N ALA A 465 -8.42 -11.11 2.69
CA ALA A 465 -8.67 -12.50 3.08
C ALA A 465 -8.97 -13.43 1.89
N ILE A 466 -9.64 -12.93 0.85
CA ILE A 466 -10.00 -13.72 -0.35
C ILE A 466 -8.85 -13.73 -1.37
N TYR A 467 -8.24 -12.57 -1.63
CA TYR A 467 -7.32 -12.37 -2.76
C TYR A 467 -5.86 -12.13 -2.36
N GLY A 468 -5.55 -12.01 -1.06
CA GLY A 468 -4.19 -11.78 -0.57
C GLY A 468 -3.63 -10.39 -0.91
N VAL A 469 -4.48 -9.37 -1.03
CA VAL A 469 -4.09 -8.00 -1.36
C VAL A 469 -4.02 -7.13 -0.11
N ASP A 470 -3.09 -6.15 -0.10
CA ASP A 470 -3.13 -5.05 0.87
C ASP A 470 -4.32 -4.16 0.54
N THR A 471 -5.06 -3.77 1.56
CA THR A 471 -6.31 -2.99 1.43
C THR A 471 -6.22 -1.59 2.04
N ASN A 472 -5.00 -1.12 2.36
CA ASN A 472 -4.74 0.26 2.81
C ASN A 472 -4.71 1.26 1.64
N ASN A 473 -5.59 1.08 0.65
CA ASN A 473 -5.62 1.80 -0.63
C ASN A 473 -7.04 1.98 -1.14
N GLY A 474 -7.19 2.58 -2.33
CA GLY A 474 -8.47 2.90 -2.96
C GLY A 474 -8.95 1.90 -4.02
N GLY A 475 -8.20 0.85 -4.26
CA GLY A 475 -8.43 -0.19 -5.27
C GLY A 475 -7.10 -0.79 -5.70
N ILE A 476 -7.14 -1.89 -6.42
CA ILE A 476 -5.94 -2.54 -6.96
C ILE A 476 -6.28 -3.41 -8.17
N THR A 477 -5.44 -3.33 -9.19
CA THR A 477 -5.51 -4.26 -10.33
C THR A 477 -4.37 -5.27 -10.27
N MET A 478 -4.69 -6.53 -10.48
CA MET A 478 -3.77 -7.65 -10.52
C MET A 478 -3.80 -8.25 -11.92
N ILE A 479 -2.73 -8.07 -12.67
CA ILE A 479 -2.62 -8.63 -14.03
C ILE A 479 -2.21 -10.12 -14.02
N GLY A 480 -1.65 -10.59 -12.91
CA GLY A 480 -1.20 -11.98 -12.75
C GLY A 480 0.10 -12.29 -13.50
N ASP A 481 0.19 -13.51 -14.01
CA ASP A 481 1.30 -13.98 -14.86
C ASP A 481 0.77 -14.23 -16.28
N PRO A 482 0.97 -13.30 -17.21
CA PRO A 482 0.42 -13.39 -18.57
C PRO A 482 1.02 -14.53 -19.40
N THR A 483 2.04 -15.23 -18.93
CA THR A 483 2.60 -16.41 -19.59
C THR A 483 1.83 -17.70 -19.28
N LYS A 484 0.91 -17.66 -18.32
CA LYS A 484 0.13 -18.83 -17.89
C LYS A 484 -1.23 -18.89 -18.60
N PRO A 485 -1.62 -20.04 -19.16
CA PRO A 485 -2.90 -20.22 -19.83
C PRO A 485 -4.14 -20.01 -18.95
N ASP A 486 -4.00 -20.19 -17.64
CA ASP A 486 -5.02 -20.03 -16.62
C ASP A 486 -4.96 -18.65 -15.92
N ASN A 487 -4.19 -17.71 -16.47
CA ASN A 487 -4.11 -16.35 -15.93
C ASN A 487 -5.47 -15.67 -15.95
N GLN A 488 -5.83 -15.05 -14.84
CA GLN A 488 -7.08 -14.32 -14.66
C GLN A 488 -6.82 -12.95 -14.05
N PRO A 489 -6.63 -11.91 -14.88
CA PRO A 489 -6.60 -10.52 -14.40
C PRO A 489 -7.85 -10.15 -13.63
N MET A 490 -7.69 -9.32 -12.59
CA MET A 490 -8.79 -8.82 -11.79
C MET A 490 -8.51 -7.42 -11.27
N SER A 491 -9.55 -6.59 -11.23
CA SER A 491 -9.54 -5.28 -10.56
C SER A 491 -10.46 -5.31 -9.36
N LEU A 492 -9.93 -5.02 -8.17
CA LEU A 492 -10.64 -5.04 -6.90
C LEU A 492 -10.94 -3.61 -6.47
N MET A 493 -12.22 -3.32 -6.24
CA MET A 493 -12.72 -1.96 -5.98
C MET A 493 -13.89 -2.00 -5.01
N TYR A 494 -14.41 -0.83 -4.65
CA TYR A 494 -15.57 -0.72 -3.78
C TYR A 494 -16.50 0.43 -4.18
N GLN A 495 -17.78 0.32 -3.79
CA GLN A 495 -18.72 1.42 -3.93
C GLN A 495 -18.52 2.46 -2.82
N ARG A 496 -18.75 3.73 -3.15
CA ARG A 496 -18.91 4.82 -2.18
C ARG A 496 -20.39 5.16 -2.02
N SER A 497 -20.73 5.75 -0.89
CA SER A 497 -22.09 6.22 -0.62
C SER A 497 -22.43 7.52 -1.36
N ASP A 498 -21.41 8.37 -1.62
CA ASP A 498 -21.55 9.65 -2.31
C ASP A 498 -21.47 9.49 -3.84
N ASP A 499 -22.05 10.43 -4.56
CA ASP A 499 -21.84 10.57 -6.00
C ASP A 499 -20.46 11.18 -6.24
N ASN A 500 -19.55 10.33 -6.69
CA ASN A 500 -18.13 10.65 -6.87
C ASN A 500 -17.75 10.76 -8.37
N GLY A 501 -18.74 10.77 -9.26
CA GLY A 501 -18.56 10.86 -10.70
C GLY A 501 -18.04 9.57 -11.37
N PHE A 502 -17.91 8.47 -10.62
CA PHE A 502 -17.65 7.15 -11.20
C PHE A 502 -18.96 6.41 -11.51
N PRO A 503 -18.98 5.59 -12.59
CA PRO A 503 -20.11 4.71 -12.89
C PRO A 503 -20.47 3.84 -11.68
N ALA A 504 -21.76 3.72 -11.40
CA ALA A 504 -22.29 2.96 -10.25
C ALA A 504 -21.62 3.32 -8.90
N ARG A 505 -21.03 4.51 -8.77
CA ARG A 505 -20.24 4.96 -7.61
C ARG A 505 -19.07 4.04 -7.24
N ILE A 506 -18.59 3.20 -8.19
CA ILE A 506 -17.43 2.32 -8.01
C ILE A 506 -16.17 3.18 -8.06
N TRP A 507 -15.58 3.36 -6.89
CA TRP A 507 -14.38 4.19 -6.72
C TRP A 507 -13.22 3.65 -7.53
N ASN A 508 -12.55 4.51 -8.26
CA ASN A 508 -11.41 4.22 -9.16
C ASN A 508 -11.70 3.25 -10.33
N LEU A 509 -12.95 2.92 -10.67
CA LEU A 509 -13.28 1.96 -11.73
C LEU A 509 -12.48 2.18 -13.02
N ASN A 510 -12.47 3.41 -13.53
CA ASN A 510 -11.84 3.73 -14.80
C ASN A 510 -10.31 3.81 -14.71
N HIS A 511 -9.76 4.06 -13.52
CA HIS A 511 -8.33 4.00 -13.26
C HIS A 511 -7.85 2.54 -13.24
N GLU A 512 -8.45 1.71 -12.42
CA GLU A 512 -8.10 0.29 -12.28
C GLU A 512 -8.27 -0.46 -13.60
N TYR A 513 -9.32 -0.18 -14.34
CA TYR A 513 -9.51 -0.82 -15.63
C TYR A 513 -8.49 -0.35 -16.69
N THR A 514 -7.93 0.85 -16.55
CA THR A 514 -6.83 1.32 -17.42
C THR A 514 -5.58 0.47 -17.22
N HIS A 515 -5.22 0.10 -16.01
CA HIS A 515 -4.07 -0.79 -15.77
C HIS A 515 -4.20 -2.12 -16.49
N TYR A 516 -5.41 -2.70 -16.50
CA TYR A 516 -5.65 -3.92 -17.28
C TYR A 516 -5.47 -3.69 -18.79
N LEU A 517 -5.98 -2.58 -19.33
CA LEU A 517 -5.86 -2.28 -20.75
C LEU A 517 -4.40 -2.03 -21.15
N ASP A 518 -3.65 -1.27 -20.34
CA ASP A 518 -2.25 -0.96 -20.58
C ASP A 518 -1.38 -2.23 -20.53
N ALA A 519 -1.55 -3.06 -19.50
CA ALA A 519 -0.85 -4.33 -19.39
C ALA A 519 -1.15 -5.25 -20.59
N ARG A 520 -2.43 -5.41 -20.92
CA ARG A 520 -2.87 -6.28 -22.02
C ARG A 520 -2.43 -5.83 -23.39
N ASP A 521 -2.50 -4.52 -23.66
CA ASP A 521 -2.37 -3.97 -25.01
C ASP A 521 -0.99 -3.32 -25.24
N ASP A 522 -0.29 -2.82 -24.20
CA ASP A 522 0.87 -1.94 -24.37
C ASP A 522 2.13 -2.35 -23.57
N MET A 523 2.00 -3.07 -22.45
CA MET A 523 3.12 -3.43 -21.58
C MET A 523 3.30 -4.95 -21.43
N LYS A 524 4.26 -5.53 -22.17
CA LYS A 524 4.47 -6.99 -22.21
C LYS A 524 5.09 -7.56 -20.93
N GLY A 525 4.51 -8.63 -20.41
CA GLY A 525 5.06 -9.38 -19.29
C GLY A 525 4.33 -9.13 -17.97
N ASP A 526 4.81 -9.72 -16.89
CA ASP A 526 4.26 -9.51 -15.55
C ASP A 526 4.63 -8.14 -14.99
N PHE A 527 3.96 -7.75 -13.90
CA PHE A 527 4.17 -6.45 -13.30
C PHE A 527 5.63 -6.16 -12.88
N GLY A 528 6.39 -7.18 -12.46
CA GLY A 528 7.80 -7.02 -12.13
C GLY A 528 8.66 -6.72 -13.35
N GLN A 529 8.27 -7.22 -14.54
CA GLN A 529 8.93 -6.88 -15.80
C GLN A 529 8.52 -5.48 -16.26
N GLN A 530 7.25 -5.13 -16.13
CA GLN A 530 6.72 -3.81 -16.48
C GLN A 530 7.39 -2.69 -15.68
N THR A 531 7.65 -2.92 -14.39
CA THR A 531 8.30 -1.94 -13.49
C THR A 531 9.82 -2.12 -13.36
N SER A 532 10.46 -2.74 -14.34
CA SER A 532 11.93 -2.94 -14.34
C SER A 532 12.73 -1.67 -14.64
N VAL A 533 12.07 -0.61 -15.06
CA VAL A 533 12.62 0.73 -15.31
C VAL A 533 11.75 1.78 -14.60
N PRO A 534 12.23 3.02 -14.40
CA PRO A 534 11.41 4.10 -13.85
C PRO A 534 10.29 4.52 -14.81
N ASP A 535 9.12 3.93 -14.68
CA ASP A 535 7.96 4.17 -15.57
C ASP A 535 6.63 4.41 -14.83
N ILE A 536 6.68 4.66 -13.54
CA ILE A 536 5.48 4.92 -12.73
C ILE A 536 4.76 6.20 -13.18
N TRP A 537 5.49 7.18 -13.71
CA TRP A 537 4.88 8.35 -14.34
C TRP A 537 3.93 7.98 -15.48
N TRP A 538 4.20 6.86 -16.20
CA TRP A 538 3.34 6.33 -17.25
C TRP A 538 2.22 5.47 -16.64
N ILE A 539 2.54 4.42 -15.91
CA ILE A 539 1.57 3.43 -15.40
C ILE A 539 0.45 4.14 -14.62
N GLU A 540 0.80 4.88 -13.59
CA GLU A 540 -0.19 5.58 -12.74
C GLU A 540 -0.72 6.85 -13.42
N GLY A 541 0.15 7.58 -14.10
CA GLY A 541 -0.25 8.78 -14.83
C GLY A 541 -1.23 8.49 -15.97
N LEU A 542 -1.12 7.36 -16.67
CA LEU A 542 -2.09 6.93 -17.68
C LEU A 542 -3.41 6.55 -17.02
N GLY A 543 -3.37 5.79 -15.89
CA GLY A 543 -4.55 5.45 -15.12
C GLY A 543 -5.35 6.70 -14.72
N GLU A 544 -4.68 7.69 -14.16
CA GLU A 544 -5.30 8.98 -13.80
C GLU A 544 -5.79 9.75 -15.03
N TYR A 545 -4.95 9.93 -16.04
CA TYR A 545 -5.33 10.70 -17.22
C TYR A 545 -6.54 10.08 -17.95
N VAL A 546 -6.55 8.78 -18.19
CA VAL A 546 -7.69 8.09 -18.82
C VAL A 546 -8.93 8.17 -17.93
N SER A 547 -8.79 7.95 -16.63
CA SER A 547 -9.90 8.00 -15.68
C SER A 547 -10.64 9.34 -15.76
N TYR A 548 -9.92 10.46 -15.73
CA TYR A 548 -10.54 11.80 -15.79
C TYR A 548 -11.00 12.18 -17.21
N SER A 549 -10.17 11.94 -18.23
CA SER A 549 -10.47 12.35 -19.61
C SER A 549 -11.64 11.55 -20.21
N TYR A 550 -11.72 10.25 -19.98
CA TYR A 550 -12.83 9.41 -20.42
C TYR A 550 -14.16 9.83 -19.78
N ARG A 551 -14.17 10.08 -18.47
CA ARG A 551 -15.36 10.58 -17.75
C ARG A 551 -15.65 12.06 -18.01
N LYS A 552 -14.76 12.79 -18.70
CA LYS A 552 -14.85 14.24 -18.96
C LYS A 552 -14.98 15.09 -17.69
N ILE A 553 -14.21 14.73 -16.66
CA ILE A 553 -14.14 15.41 -15.37
C ILE A 553 -12.78 16.09 -15.25
N THR A 554 -12.73 17.28 -14.65
CA THR A 554 -11.45 17.96 -14.37
C THR A 554 -10.77 17.32 -13.17
N ASP A 555 -9.50 16.97 -13.31
CA ASP A 555 -8.64 16.69 -12.16
C ASP A 555 -8.23 18.00 -11.50
N ASN A 556 -8.95 18.39 -10.45
CA ASN A 556 -8.71 19.64 -9.73
C ASN A 556 -7.41 19.59 -8.92
N GLU A 557 -6.98 18.41 -8.49
CA GLU A 557 -5.72 18.23 -7.75
C GLU A 557 -4.55 18.46 -8.71
N ALA A 558 -4.56 17.83 -9.87
CA ALA A 558 -3.52 18.05 -10.89
C ALA A 558 -3.47 19.51 -11.36
N VAL A 559 -4.61 20.16 -11.55
CA VAL A 559 -4.66 21.60 -11.89
C VAL A 559 -4.04 22.46 -10.78
N THR A 560 -4.28 22.12 -9.52
CA THR A 560 -3.69 22.81 -8.35
C THR A 560 -2.18 22.59 -8.30
N GLU A 561 -1.72 21.35 -8.53
CA GLU A 561 -0.29 21.00 -8.54
C GLU A 561 0.44 21.68 -9.71
N ALA A 562 -0.19 21.79 -10.89
CA ALA A 562 0.39 22.49 -12.02
C ALA A 562 0.78 23.94 -11.67
N GLY A 563 -0.03 24.63 -10.83
CA GLY A 563 0.28 26.00 -10.38
C GLY A 563 1.46 26.11 -9.42
N LYS A 564 1.97 24.99 -8.89
CA LYS A 564 3.11 24.99 -7.95
C LYS A 564 4.47 24.84 -8.66
N HIS A 565 4.52 24.37 -9.89
CA HIS A 565 5.76 24.15 -10.66
C HIS A 565 6.83 23.32 -9.91
N THR A 566 6.39 22.29 -9.13
CA THR A 566 7.29 21.57 -8.21
C THR A 566 8.29 20.68 -8.95
N TYR A 567 7.85 19.97 -10.01
CA TYR A 567 8.67 19.00 -10.73
C TYR A 567 8.90 19.39 -12.19
N LYS A 568 10.10 19.12 -12.69
CA LYS A 568 10.41 19.09 -14.10
C LYS A 568 9.92 17.78 -14.73
N LEU A 569 9.64 17.79 -16.04
CA LEU A 569 9.24 16.58 -16.75
C LEU A 569 10.32 15.48 -16.65
N SER A 570 11.58 15.85 -16.83
CA SER A 570 12.72 14.94 -16.71
C SER A 570 12.84 14.31 -15.32
N THR A 571 12.38 14.99 -14.26
CA THR A 571 12.31 14.43 -12.91
C THR A 571 11.17 13.42 -12.78
N LEU A 572 10.01 13.70 -13.38
CA LEU A 572 8.86 12.78 -13.38
C LEU A 572 9.17 11.49 -14.14
N PHE A 573 9.93 11.55 -15.21
CA PHE A 573 10.42 10.39 -15.97
C PHE A 573 11.28 9.43 -15.16
N GLN A 574 11.75 9.83 -13.97
CA GLN A 574 12.51 8.98 -13.05
C GLN A 574 11.64 8.43 -11.90
N SER A 575 10.32 8.55 -11.99
CA SER A 575 9.43 8.10 -10.93
C SER A 575 9.38 6.58 -10.83
N THR A 576 9.63 6.11 -9.61
CA THR A 576 9.40 4.74 -9.15
C THR A 576 8.51 4.79 -7.91
N TYR A 577 7.97 3.67 -7.49
CA TYR A 577 7.21 3.63 -6.23
C TYR A 577 8.06 3.96 -5.00
N ASP A 578 9.36 3.65 -5.04
CA ASP A 578 10.26 3.89 -3.92
C ASP A 578 10.67 5.36 -3.77
N ASN A 579 10.63 6.14 -4.87
CA ASN A 579 11.06 7.54 -4.88
C ASN A 579 9.94 8.55 -5.10
N SER A 580 8.68 8.13 -5.07
CA SER A 580 7.52 8.97 -5.36
C SER A 580 6.49 8.88 -4.24
N ASP A 581 6.05 10.04 -3.76
CA ASP A 581 4.88 10.13 -2.89
C ASP A 581 3.57 10.11 -3.71
N VAL A 582 2.44 10.12 -3.03
CA VAL A 582 1.10 10.13 -3.63
C VAL A 582 0.93 11.30 -4.61
N THR A 583 1.45 12.49 -4.27
CA THR A 583 1.32 13.69 -5.10
C THR A 583 2.14 13.57 -6.38
N ARG A 584 3.39 13.10 -6.29
CA ARG A 584 4.24 12.88 -7.45
C ARG A 584 3.71 11.77 -8.36
N THR A 585 3.16 10.72 -7.76
CA THR A 585 2.66 9.54 -8.49
C THR A 585 1.41 9.86 -9.31
N TYR A 586 0.36 10.43 -8.70
CA TYR A 586 -0.95 10.58 -9.33
C TYR A 586 -1.15 11.93 -10.01
N PRO A 587 -1.31 13.07 -9.32
CA PRO A 587 -1.54 14.33 -10.02
C PRO A 587 -0.38 14.77 -10.91
N TRP A 588 0.88 14.54 -10.51
CA TRP A 588 2.01 14.86 -11.36
C TRP A 588 2.23 13.83 -12.48
N GLY A 589 1.92 12.55 -12.25
CA GLY A 589 1.83 11.53 -13.31
C GLY A 589 0.80 11.90 -14.36
N TYR A 590 -0.42 12.29 -13.94
CA TYR A 590 -1.46 12.82 -14.83
C TYR A 590 -0.95 13.99 -15.70
N LEU A 591 -0.27 14.98 -15.08
CA LEU A 591 0.25 16.15 -15.80
C LEU A 591 1.31 15.74 -16.85
N ALA A 592 2.22 14.85 -16.49
CA ALA A 592 3.25 14.36 -17.40
C ALA A 592 2.63 13.63 -18.61
N VAL A 593 1.73 12.67 -18.36
CA VAL A 593 1.07 11.89 -19.41
C VAL A 593 0.22 12.79 -20.30
N ARG A 594 -0.57 13.69 -19.71
CA ARG A 594 -1.40 14.64 -20.47
C ARG A 594 -0.56 15.54 -21.36
N TYR A 595 0.52 16.12 -20.83
CA TYR A 595 1.44 16.96 -21.62
C TYR A 595 2.03 16.17 -22.79
N MET A 596 2.49 14.96 -22.56
CA MET A 596 3.09 14.12 -23.60
C MET A 596 2.07 13.77 -24.69
N PHE A 597 0.82 13.44 -24.36
CA PHE A 597 -0.23 13.23 -25.37
C PHE A 597 -0.58 14.49 -26.16
N GLU A 598 -0.62 15.65 -25.50
CA GLU A 598 -0.98 16.93 -26.15
C GLU A 598 0.13 17.47 -27.05
N LYS A 599 1.39 17.20 -26.74
CA LYS A 599 2.57 17.83 -27.39
C LYS A 599 3.48 16.87 -28.13
N HIS A 600 3.62 15.64 -27.67
CA HIS A 600 4.62 14.68 -28.13
C HIS A 600 4.06 13.25 -28.27
N PRO A 601 2.91 13.04 -28.95
CA PRO A 601 2.29 11.71 -29.06
C PRO A 601 3.17 10.71 -29.84
N GLU A 602 4.08 11.17 -30.69
CA GLU A 602 5.04 10.34 -31.42
C GLU A 602 6.10 9.72 -30.52
N ASP A 603 6.53 10.42 -29.46
CA ASP A 603 7.47 9.87 -28.48
C ASP A 603 6.81 8.79 -27.62
N ILE A 604 5.53 8.99 -27.24
CA ILE A 604 4.72 7.94 -26.58
C ILE A 604 4.62 6.72 -27.50
N ALA A 605 4.27 6.89 -28.77
CA ALA A 605 4.15 5.78 -29.71
C ALA A 605 5.48 5.01 -29.85
N THR A 606 6.61 5.72 -29.84
CA THR A 606 7.95 5.11 -29.89
C THR A 606 8.23 4.32 -28.61
N MET A 607 8.01 4.90 -27.44
CA MET A 607 8.15 4.24 -26.15
C MET A 607 7.33 2.94 -26.07
N LEU A 608 6.03 3.03 -26.40
CA LEU A 608 5.13 1.88 -26.35
C LEU A 608 5.50 0.79 -27.37
N SER A 609 6.10 1.15 -28.52
CA SER A 609 6.58 0.14 -29.46
C SER A 609 7.67 -0.76 -28.87
N HIS A 610 8.50 -0.24 -27.97
CA HIS A 610 9.46 -1.01 -27.19
C HIS A 610 8.78 -1.83 -26.07
N PHE A 611 7.91 -1.21 -25.29
CA PHE A 611 7.23 -1.88 -24.16
C PHE A 611 6.39 -3.09 -24.63
N ARG A 612 5.70 -2.97 -25.78
CA ARG A 612 4.93 -4.06 -26.41
C ARG A 612 5.78 -5.28 -26.80
N THR A 613 7.08 -5.11 -26.96
CA THR A 613 8.01 -6.23 -27.24
C THR A 613 8.71 -6.73 -25.97
N GLY A 614 8.55 -6.04 -24.85
CA GLY A 614 9.25 -6.31 -23.58
C GLY A 614 10.64 -5.66 -23.51
N ASP A 615 10.95 -4.76 -24.43
CA ASP A 615 12.20 -3.98 -24.45
C ASP A 615 12.06 -2.72 -23.56
N TYR A 616 11.95 -2.93 -22.25
CA TYR A 616 11.78 -1.84 -21.31
C TYR A 616 12.99 -0.88 -21.28
N ALA A 617 14.19 -1.41 -21.48
CA ALA A 617 15.41 -0.57 -21.57
C ALA A 617 15.38 0.36 -22.80
N GLY A 618 14.92 -0.14 -23.95
CA GLY A 618 14.73 0.68 -25.15
C GLY A 618 13.65 1.74 -24.95
N GLY A 619 12.51 1.38 -24.36
CA GLY A 619 11.44 2.34 -24.03
C GLY A 619 11.90 3.39 -23.03
N TYR A 620 12.64 2.99 -22.00
CA TYR A 620 13.24 3.93 -21.04
C TYR A 620 14.22 4.90 -21.71
N ALA A 621 15.03 4.45 -22.66
CA ALA A 621 15.96 5.31 -23.39
C ALA A 621 15.23 6.45 -24.12
N VAL A 622 14.01 6.23 -24.62
CA VAL A 622 13.23 7.28 -25.29
C VAL A 622 13.04 8.50 -24.38
N TYR A 623 12.57 8.29 -23.15
CA TYR A 623 12.30 9.44 -22.28
C TYR A 623 13.50 9.83 -21.40
N ASN A 624 14.38 8.92 -21.05
CA ASN A 624 15.56 9.23 -20.23
C ASN A 624 16.70 9.87 -21.04
N THR A 625 16.95 9.38 -22.27
CA THR A 625 18.13 9.76 -23.07
C THR A 625 17.75 10.65 -24.26
N ASP A 626 16.76 10.21 -25.07
CA ASP A 626 16.42 10.91 -26.31
C ASP A 626 15.65 12.21 -26.04
N ILE A 627 14.75 12.20 -25.06
CA ILE A 627 14.08 13.40 -24.55
C ILE A 627 14.96 14.08 -23.50
N GLY A 628 15.33 13.36 -22.44
CA GLY A 628 16.10 13.91 -21.32
C GLY A 628 15.46 15.16 -20.74
N THR A 629 16.19 16.28 -20.74
CA THR A 629 15.70 17.58 -20.23
C THR A 629 15.13 18.49 -21.31
N ARG A 630 15.04 18.03 -22.56
CA ARG A 630 14.70 18.87 -23.74
C ARG A 630 13.33 19.53 -23.61
N TYR A 631 12.38 18.91 -22.96
CA TYR A 631 11.00 19.40 -22.82
C TYR A 631 10.74 20.11 -21.49
N ASP A 632 11.69 20.18 -20.57
CA ASP A 632 11.46 20.75 -19.24
C ASP A 632 10.93 22.18 -19.27
N ALA A 633 11.51 23.03 -20.12
CA ALA A 633 11.10 24.44 -20.22
C ALA A 633 9.72 24.61 -20.88
N ASP A 634 9.39 23.78 -21.89
CA ASP A 634 8.06 23.82 -22.54
C ASP A 634 6.99 23.24 -21.61
N PHE A 635 7.32 22.17 -20.85
CA PHE A 635 6.46 21.63 -19.83
C PHE A 635 6.13 22.65 -18.74
N ASP A 636 7.13 23.38 -18.23
CA ASP A 636 6.94 24.44 -17.23
C ASP A 636 5.99 25.56 -17.74
N ALA A 637 6.18 25.99 -19.00
CA ALA A 637 5.29 26.95 -19.64
C ALA A 637 3.85 26.38 -19.83
N TRP A 638 3.74 25.09 -20.18
CA TRP A 638 2.46 24.41 -20.32
C TRP A 638 1.73 24.28 -18.97
N LEU A 639 2.45 24.00 -17.86
CA LEU A 639 1.88 23.96 -16.50
C LEU A 639 1.18 25.28 -16.16
N THR A 640 1.77 26.42 -16.52
CA THR A 640 1.13 27.73 -16.34
C THR A 640 -0.23 27.80 -17.08
N THR A 641 -0.31 27.31 -18.32
CA THR A 641 -1.56 27.32 -19.08
C THR A 641 -2.59 26.34 -18.49
N CYS A 642 -2.13 25.19 -18.03
CA CYS A 642 -2.94 24.18 -17.36
C CYS A 642 -3.60 24.74 -16.09
N ALA A 643 -2.80 25.35 -15.20
CA ALA A 643 -3.27 25.99 -13.99
C ALA A 643 -4.27 27.12 -14.26
N ASN A 644 -4.16 27.81 -15.39
CA ASN A 644 -5.06 28.87 -15.83
C ASN A 644 -6.32 28.35 -16.56
N GLY A 645 -6.63 27.06 -16.47
CA GLY A 645 -7.88 26.46 -16.91
C GLY A 645 -7.81 25.70 -18.25
N ALA A 646 -6.65 25.63 -18.93
CA ALA A 646 -6.53 24.84 -20.15
C ALA A 646 -6.74 23.34 -19.91
N CYS A 647 -6.49 22.87 -18.67
CA CYS A 647 -6.70 21.49 -18.25
C CYS A 647 -8.13 21.18 -17.76
N ALA A 648 -9.01 22.17 -17.69
CA ALA A 648 -10.40 21.92 -17.32
C ALA A 648 -11.12 21.07 -18.38
N ALA A 649 -12.00 20.18 -17.93
CA ALA A 649 -12.86 19.41 -18.82
C ALA A 649 -13.75 20.38 -19.62
N LYS A 650 -13.81 20.17 -20.94
CA LYS A 650 -14.70 21.01 -21.78
C LYS A 650 -16.16 20.67 -21.47
N PRO A 651 -17.03 21.67 -21.24
CA PRO A 651 -18.45 21.42 -21.08
C PRO A 651 -19.00 20.62 -22.27
N ALA A 652 -19.87 19.66 -21.99
CA ALA A 652 -20.59 18.98 -23.07
C ALA A 652 -21.32 20.05 -23.91
N PRO A 653 -21.34 19.94 -25.27
CA PRO A 653 -22.10 20.88 -26.09
C PRO A 653 -23.55 20.86 -25.63
N THR A 654 -24.05 22.01 -25.20
CA THR A 654 -25.46 22.19 -24.86
C THR A 654 -26.29 21.90 -26.11
N THR A 655 -26.88 20.72 -26.17
CA THR A 655 -27.92 20.44 -27.16
C THR A 655 -29.11 21.34 -26.81
N THR A 656 -29.23 22.47 -27.51
CA THR A 656 -30.43 23.29 -27.46
C THR A 656 -31.59 22.40 -27.90
N PRO A 657 -32.65 22.23 -27.10
CA PRO A 657 -33.81 21.45 -27.56
C PRO A 657 -34.32 22.10 -28.85
N PRO A 658 -34.75 21.31 -29.86
CA PRO A 658 -35.30 21.89 -31.07
C PRO A 658 -36.48 22.78 -30.68
N SER A 659 -36.38 24.04 -31.11
CA SER A 659 -37.45 25.04 -30.92
C SER A 659 -38.78 24.45 -31.40
N GLN A 660 -39.73 24.25 -30.48
CA GLN A 660 -41.08 23.85 -30.85
C GLN A 660 -41.68 24.99 -31.69
N ARG A 661 -41.87 24.72 -32.98
CA ARG A 661 -42.61 25.59 -33.88
C ARG A 661 -44.04 25.78 -33.34
N PRO A 662 -44.52 27.00 -33.17
CA PRO A 662 -45.90 27.20 -32.74
C PRO A 662 -46.88 26.52 -33.71
N PRO A 663 -48.00 25.95 -33.23
CA PRO A 663 -49.00 25.36 -34.14
C PRO A 663 -49.60 26.45 -35.02
N ALA A 664 -49.71 26.18 -36.34
CA ALA A 664 -50.36 27.05 -37.31
C ALA A 664 -51.82 27.28 -36.92
N ARG A 665 -52.25 28.55 -36.88
CA ARG A 665 -53.66 28.95 -36.66
C ARG A 665 -54.50 28.39 -37.83
N PRO A 666 -55.71 27.84 -37.53
CA PRO A 666 -56.63 27.51 -38.59
C PRO A 666 -57.15 28.78 -39.25
N SER A 667 -57.10 28.83 -40.57
CA SER A 667 -57.73 29.85 -41.40
C SER A 667 -59.25 29.61 -41.42
N THR A 668 -59.99 30.61 -40.96
CA THR A 668 -61.43 30.74 -41.16
C THR A 668 -61.73 31.15 -42.60
#